data_45d7a786da46ad8da545fb77b69371d0
#
_entry.id   45d7a786da46ad8da545fb77b69371d0
#
_cell.length_a   1.000
_cell.length_b   1.000
_cell.length_c   1.000
_cell.angle_alpha   90.00
_cell.angle_beta   90.00
_cell.angle_gamma   90.00
#
_symmetry.space_group_name_H-M   'P 1'
#
loop_
_entity.id
_entity.type
_entity.pdbx_description
1 polymer ?
#
loop_
_entity_poly.entity_id
_entity_poly.type
_entity_poly.pdbx_seq_one_letter_code
_entity_poly.pdbx_strand_id
1 'polypeptide(L)'
;MKLLLVSALLGCLATVYAAPTEGMVRWCVKSEKEMKKCQVLATKVAQFSCVKRDDSFECIKAIKREEADAITLDGGDIYIAGLHNYNLQPIIAEDYGEDSDTCYYAVVVAKKGTKFGFLDLRGKKSCHTGLGKSAGWNIPIGTLVTVRQIQWAGIEDRPVESAVSDFFNASCVPGADTGSQLCQLCKGDCSRSHNEPYYDYGGAFQCLKDGAGEVAFIKHLTVPAAEKASYELLCKDNTRAPIDSYKTCHLARVPAHAVVSRKDTELANRIFSKLMALRDFNLFSSDGYAAKNLMFKDSTQKLVQLPMTTDSFLYLGAEYMSTIRSLTKAQATGATSRAIKWCAVGHNEKVKCDAWTINSITDGESRIECQDAPTVDECIKKIMRKEADAIAVDGGEVFTAGKCGLVPVMVEQYDAVRCSAPGEASSYFAVAVAKKGSGLTWTTLQGKRSCHTGLGRTAGWNIPMGLIHKETKNCDFTEYFSKGCAPGFEVNSPFCAQCKGSGQSVGGDEAKCKASSEEQYYGYTGAFRCLVEGAGDVAFIKHTIVPESTDGSGPVWAQNLMSSDFELLCQDGTTQPVTNFLDCHLAKVPAHAVITRPESRGEVVSILLEQQARFGSSGSDSSFNMFQPDYGKNLLFKDSTKCLQEIPSSTTFQDFLGKEYMIAMQSLRECSNSTSDLEKACTFHSCQQKE
;
A
#
# COMPACT_ATOMS: atom_id res chain seq x y z
N MET A 1 80.62 2.61 20.19
CA MET A 1 80.05 1.29 20.31
C MET A 1 79.18 1.23 21.56
N LYS A 2 77.90 1.37 21.41
CA LYS A 2 76.81 0.83 22.26
C LYS A 2 75.50 1.20 21.61
N LEU A 3 74.84 0.23 21.04
CA LEU A 3 73.46 0.27 20.60
C LEU A 3 72.54 0.53 21.78
N LEU A 4 71.66 1.50 21.69
CA LEU A 4 70.48 1.63 22.53
C LEU A 4 69.24 1.30 21.68
N LEU A 5 68.62 0.16 21.93
CA LEU A 5 67.31 -0.17 21.47
C LEU A 5 66.29 0.70 22.20
N VAL A 6 65.54 1.53 21.47
CA VAL A 6 64.36 2.18 21.97
C VAL A 6 63.17 1.36 21.46
N SER A 7 62.57 0.60 22.38
CA SER A 7 61.30 -0.11 22.15
C SER A 7 60.17 0.92 22.22
N ALA A 8 59.65 1.31 21.06
CA ALA A 8 58.39 2.05 20.97
C ALA A 8 57.24 1.09 21.21
N LEU A 9 56.62 1.18 22.37
CA LEU A 9 55.31 0.60 22.65
C LEU A 9 54.26 1.43 21.86
N LEU A 10 53.89 0.97 20.65
CA LEU A 10 52.67 1.36 20.00
C LEU A 10 51.50 0.68 20.72
N GLY A 11 50.84 1.42 21.60
CA GLY A 11 49.55 1.05 22.15
C GLY A 11 48.50 1.10 21.03
N CYS A 12 48.22 -0.03 20.34
CA CYS A 12 47.01 -0.22 19.57
C CYS A 12 45.83 -0.19 20.54
N LEU A 13 45.15 0.93 20.61
CA LEU A 13 43.77 0.99 21.06
C LEU A 13 42.94 0.25 20.01
N ALA A 14 42.88 -1.08 20.10
CA ALA A 14 41.87 -1.86 19.45
C ALA A 14 40.53 -1.47 20.10
N THR A 15 39.79 -0.58 19.43
CA THR A 15 38.36 -0.53 19.64
C THR A 15 37.82 -1.89 19.29
N VAL A 16 37.57 -2.71 20.30
CA VAL A 16 36.85 -3.95 20.15
C VAL A 16 35.45 -3.58 19.68
N TYR A 17 35.25 -3.49 18.38
CA TYR A 17 33.95 -3.68 17.82
C TYR A 17 33.58 -5.12 18.15
N ALA A 18 32.80 -5.28 19.23
CA ALA A 18 32.18 -6.56 19.48
C ALA A 18 31.40 -6.91 18.22
N ALA A 19 31.82 -7.94 17.50
CA ALA A 19 31.08 -8.51 16.39
C ALA A 19 29.64 -8.72 16.86
N PRO A 20 28.62 -8.44 16.04
CA PRO A 20 27.24 -8.70 16.42
C PRO A 20 27.16 -10.19 16.80
N THR A 21 26.79 -10.46 18.06
CA THR A 21 26.61 -11.82 18.52
C THR A 21 25.49 -12.43 17.69
N GLU A 22 25.82 -13.39 16.86
CA GLU A 22 24.89 -14.05 15.92
C GLU A 22 23.63 -14.46 16.69
N GLY A 23 22.46 -13.96 16.26
CA GLY A 23 21.19 -14.23 16.90
C GLY A 23 20.70 -13.27 18.01
N MET A 24 21.48 -12.26 18.41
CA MET A 24 21.06 -11.25 19.40
C MET A 24 19.97 -10.33 18.85
N VAL A 25 18.96 -10.00 19.66
CA VAL A 25 17.97 -8.93 19.41
C VAL A 25 18.17 -7.83 20.45
N ARG A 26 18.38 -6.60 19.98
CA ARG A 26 18.58 -5.41 20.81
C ARG A 26 17.32 -4.55 20.72
N TRP A 27 16.51 -4.58 21.78
CA TRP A 27 15.26 -3.81 21.84
C TRP A 27 15.50 -2.39 22.33
N CYS A 28 15.02 -1.38 21.60
CA CYS A 28 15.13 0.02 22.01
C CYS A 28 13.99 0.42 22.96
N VAL A 29 14.34 1.12 24.04
CA VAL A 29 13.41 1.63 25.08
C VAL A 29 13.64 3.10 25.32
N LYS A 30 12.58 3.84 25.75
CA LYS A 30 12.53 5.31 25.80
C LYS A 30 12.52 5.89 27.20
N SER A 31 12.52 5.05 28.23
CA SER A 31 12.49 5.51 29.62
C SER A 31 13.12 4.50 30.57
N GLU A 32 13.44 4.91 31.78
CA GLU A 32 13.89 4.01 32.86
C GLU A 32 12.83 2.96 33.19
N LYS A 33 11.54 3.32 33.11
CA LYS A 33 10.43 2.39 33.35
C LYS A 33 10.36 1.30 32.28
N GLU A 34 10.53 1.66 31.00
CA GLU A 34 10.64 0.69 29.90
C GLU A 34 11.91 -0.15 30.03
N MET A 35 13.05 0.45 30.43
CA MET A 35 14.30 -0.29 30.63
C MET A 35 14.13 -1.39 31.69
N LYS A 36 13.49 -1.09 32.83
CA LYS A 36 13.23 -2.08 33.88
C LYS A 36 12.36 -3.25 33.35
N LYS A 37 11.30 -2.95 32.59
CA LYS A 37 10.45 -4.00 32.00
C LYS A 37 11.23 -4.82 30.97
N CYS A 38 12.00 -4.19 30.11
CA CYS A 38 12.83 -4.84 29.09
C CYS A 38 13.92 -5.72 29.71
N GLN A 39 14.56 -5.28 30.78
CA GLN A 39 15.58 -6.08 31.49
C GLN A 39 14.97 -7.37 32.07
N VAL A 40 13.77 -7.31 32.64
CA VAL A 40 13.05 -8.52 33.08
C VAL A 40 12.76 -9.43 31.90
N LEU A 41 12.27 -8.89 30.77
CA LEU A 41 12.08 -9.63 29.52
C LEU A 41 13.38 -10.31 29.07
N ALA A 42 14.50 -9.61 29.07
CA ALA A 42 15.82 -10.13 28.66
C ALA A 42 16.29 -11.31 29.52
N THR A 43 15.80 -11.44 30.77
CA THR A 43 16.08 -12.65 31.58
C THR A 43 15.27 -13.87 31.17
N LYS A 44 14.19 -13.68 30.40
CA LYS A 44 13.26 -14.73 29.96
C LYS A 44 13.50 -15.17 28.52
N VAL A 45 14.20 -14.37 27.72
CA VAL A 45 14.47 -14.63 26.29
C VAL A 45 15.97 -14.68 26.06
N ALA A 46 16.45 -15.81 25.59
CA ALA A 46 17.86 -15.96 25.23
C ALA A 46 18.25 -15.01 24.08
N GLN A 47 19.45 -14.43 24.16
CA GLN A 47 19.96 -13.50 23.14
C GLN A 47 19.05 -12.28 22.94
N PHE A 48 18.57 -11.68 24.02
CA PHE A 48 17.78 -10.46 24.02
C PHE A 48 18.43 -9.42 24.94
N SER A 49 18.54 -8.19 24.50
CA SER A 49 19.11 -7.09 25.27
C SER A 49 18.34 -5.79 25.06
N CYS A 50 18.55 -4.82 25.92
CA CYS A 50 17.83 -3.57 25.96
C CYS A 50 18.77 -2.40 25.73
N VAL A 51 18.41 -1.49 24.85
CA VAL A 51 19.16 -0.28 24.51
C VAL A 51 18.28 0.93 24.83
N LYS A 52 18.73 1.80 25.74
CA LYS A 52 17.97 3.00 26.09
C LYS A 52 18.34 4.18 25.20
N ARG A 53 17.31 4.92 24.77
CA ARG A 53 17.40 6.23 24.13
C ARG A 53 16.38 7.18 24.76
N ASP A 54 16.47 8.47 24.44
CA ASP A 54 15.65 9.48 25.10
C ASP A 54 14.20 9.50 24.60
N ASP A 55 14.00 9.19 23.31
CA ASP A 55 12.67 9.16 22.68
C ASP A 55 12.59 8.18 21.50
N SER A 56 11.43 8.16 20.83
CA SER A 56 11.17 7.31 19.64
C SER A 56 12.08 7.66 18.47
N PHE A 57 12.43 8.93 18.28
CA PHE A 57 13.28 9.37 17.16
C PHE A 57 14.72 8.91 17.34
N GLU A 58 15.25 9.01 18.55
CA GLU A 58 16.58 8.48 18.86
C GLU A 58 16.64 6.95 18.75
N CYS A 59 15.52 6.25 19.06
CA CYS A 59 15.39 4.81 18.78
C CYS A 59 15.39 4.50 17.28
N ILE A 60 14.66 5.26 16.46
CA ILE A 60 14.64 5.10 14.99
C ILE A 60 16.06 5.27 14.43
N LYS A 61 16.79 6.31 14.88
CA LYS A 61 18.19 6.54 14.49
C LYS A 61 19.10 5.40 14.93
N ALA A 62 18.93 4.89 16.16
CA ALA A 62 19.72 3.79 16.68
C ALA A 62 19.49 2.48 15.87
N ILE A 63 18.24 2.21 15.45
CA ILE A 63 17.93 1.05 14.61
C ILE A 63 18.57 1.23 13.21
N LYS A 64 18.49 2.42 12.62
CA LYS A 64 19.14 2.74 11.35
C LYS A 64 20.67 2.55 11.41
N ARG A 65 21.29 2.89 12.54
CA ARG A 65 22.75 2.77 12.78
C ARG A 65 23.17 1.39 13.27
N GLU A 66 22.25 0.44 13.33
CA GLU A 66 22.48 -0.92 13.86
C GLU A 66 22.95 -0.95 15.32
N GLU A 67 22.64 0.08 16.09
CA GLU A 67 22.86 0.14 17.55
C GLU A 67 21.73 -0.55 18.33
N ALA A 68 20.53 -0.62 17.73
CA ALA A 68 19.36 -1.36 18.16
C ALA A 68 18.71 -2.09 16.99
N ASP A 69 17.74 -2.98 17.23
CA ASP A 69 17.13 -3.80 16.20
C ASP A 69 15.63 -3.56 16.05
N ALA A 70 14.93 -3.24 17.12
CA ALA A 70 13.49 -3.08 17.11
C ALA A 70 12.95 -2.14 18.17
N ILE A 71 11.78 -1.56 17.91
CA ILE A 71 10.95 -0.80 18.83
C ILE A 71 9.49 -0.86 18.37
N THR A 72 8.52 -0.80 19.29
CA THR A 72 7.11 -0.60 18.96
C THR A 72 6.80 0.88 18.81
N LEU A 73 6.18 1.27 17.68
CA LEU A 73 5.90 2.66 17.31
C LEU A 73 4.42 2.91 17.02
N ASP A 74 3.98 4.13 17.26
CA ASP A 74 2.70 4.69 16.79
C ASP A 74 2.74 4.98 15.28
N GLY A 75 1.59 5.05 14.63
CA GLY A 75 1.49 5.29 13.20
C GLY A 75 2.24 6.54 12.70
N GLY A 76 2.24 7.63 13.48
CA GLY A 76 3.01 8.82 13.12
C GLY A 76 4.53 8.57 13.12
N ASP A 77 5.02 7.81 14.08
CA ASP A 77 6.44 7.42 14.15
C ASP A 77 6.78 6.36 13.08
N ILE A 78 5.84 5.45 12.76
CA ILE A 78 5.99 4.49 11.65
C ILE A 78 6.15 5.23 10.32
N TYR A 79 5.37 6.30 10.10
CA TYR A 79 5.54 7.17 8.92
C TYR A 79 6.97 7.71 8.82
N ILE A 80 7.48 8.30 9.90
CA ILE A 80 8.83 8.86 9.94
C ILE A 80 9.89 7.79 9.73
N ALA A 81 9.75 6.64 10.39
CA ALA A 81 10.67 5.51 10.26
C ALA A 81 10.75 4.97 8.81
N GLY A 82 9.66 5.09 8.05
CA GLY A 82 9.59 4.69 6.65
C GLY A 82 10.17 5.70 5.65
N LEU A 83 10.44 6.94 6.05
CA LEU A 83 11.05 7.95 5.16
C LEU A 83 12.41 7.48 4.66
N HIS A 84 12.79 7.97 3.47
CA HIS A 84 13.97 7.51 2.74
C HIS A 84 15.28 7.56 3.55
N ASN A 85 15.44 8.57 4.40
CA ASN A 85 16.62 8.71 5.26
C ASN A 85 16.74 7.64 6.36
N TYR A 86 15.64 7.04 6.81
CA TYR A 86 15.66 5.95 7.80
C TYR A 86 15.46 4.59 7.15
N ASN A 87 14.52 4.47 6.22
CA ASN A 87 14.24 3.27 5.43
C ASN A 87 13.98 2.01 6.30
N LEU A 88 13.23 2.19 7.40
CA LEU A 88 12.79 1.12 8.28
C LEU A 88 11.39 0.64 7.85
N GLN A 89 10.97 -0.52 8.34
CA GLN A 89 9.65 -1.10 8.03
C GLN A 89 8.99 -1.68 9.28
N PRO A 90 7.64 -1.65 9.35
CA PRO A 90 6.89 -2.41 10.34
C PRO A 90 6.97 -3.91 10.00
N ILE A 91 7.12 -4.75 11.02
CA ILE A 91 7.28 -6.21 10.88
C ILE A 91 6.25 -7.01 11.67
N ILE A 92 5.69 -6.45 12.73
CA ILE A 92 4.72 -7.10 13.62
C ILE A 92 3.72 -6.06 14.09
N ALA A 93 2.42 -6.30 13.90
CA ALA A 93 1.35 -5.45 14.40
C ALA A 93 0.85 -5.89 15.78
N GLU A 94 0.45 -4.93 16.62
CA GLU A 94 -0.36 -5.21 17.79
C GLU A 94 -1.81 -5.47 17.38
N ASP A 95 -2.45 -6.47 17.97
CA ASP A 95 -3.85 -6.80 17.80
C ASP A 95 -4.58 -6.57 19.14
N TYR A 96 -5.64 -5.78 19.11
CA TYR A 96 -6.39 -5.35 20.30
C TYR A 96 -7.66 -6.15 20.56
N GLY A 97 -7.88 -7.25 19.81
CA GLY A 97 -9.01 -8.18 19.98
C GLY A 97 -10.15 -7.99 18.97
N GLU A 98 -11.21 -8.77 19.14
CA GLU A 98 -12.28 -8.99 18.15
C GLU A 98 -12.96 -7.72 17.61
N ASP A 99 -13.08 -6.67 18.43
CA ASP A 99 -13.73 -5.41 18.02
C ASP A 99 -12.79 -4.44 17.29
N SER A 100 -11.50 -4.67 17.33
CA SER A 100 -10.47 -3.72 16.87
C SER A 100 -9.47 -4.34 15.90
N ASP A 101 -9.18 -5.63 16.05
CA ASP A 101 -8.11 -6.32 15.30
C ASP A 101 -6.79 -5.55 15.37
N THR A 102 -6.12 -5.41 14.25
CA THR A 102 -4.90 -4.61 14.07
C THR A 102 -5.18 -3.12 13.84
N CYS A 103 -6.30 -2.60 14.39
CA CYS A 103 -6.74 -1.21 14.28
C CYS A 103 -7.21 -0.65 15.62
N TYR A 104 -7.43 0.65 15.68
CA TYR A 104 -8.12 1.30 16.81
C TYR A 104 -8.86 2.57 16.33
N TYR A 105 -9.80 3.04 17.14
CA TYR A 105 -10.54 4.26 16.85
C TYR A 105 -9.95 5.46 17.59
N ALA A 106 -9.61 6.51 16.87
CA ALA A 106 -9.22 7.81 17.43
C ALA A 106 -10.49 8.56 17.84
N VAL A 107 -10.59 8.87 19.13
CA VAL A 107 -11.78 9.48 19.72
C VAL A 107 -11.45 10.76 20.48
N VAL A 108 -12.46 11.59 20.64
CA VAL A 108 -12.41 12.84 21.42
C VAL A 108 -13.27 12.65 22.65
N VAL A 109 -12.70 12.84 23.84
CA VAL A 109 -13.37 12.60 25.11
C VAL A 109 -13.46 13.88 25.93
N ALA A 110 -14.65 14.14 26.49
CA ALA A 110 -14.90 15.21 27.44
C ALA A 110 -15.66 14.69 28.66
N LYS A 111 -15.64 15.42 29.77
CA LYS A 111 -16.46 15.10 30.95
C LYS A 111 -17.95 15.23 30.58
N LYS A 112 -18.75 14.31 31.11
CA LYS A 112 -20.21 14.34 30.96
C LYS A 112 -20.79 15.65 31.51
N GLY A 113 -21.77 16.21 30.79
CA GLY A 113 -22.45 17.45 31.20
C GLY A 113 -21.74 18.74 30.76
N THR A 114 -20.56 18.69 30.11
CA THR A 114 -19.98 19.85 29.42
C THR A 114 -20.86 20.22 28.22
N LYS A 115 -20.91 21.53 27.87
CA LYS A 115 -21.85 22.05 26.86
C LYS A 115 -21.16 22.50 25.57
N PHE A 116 -20.21 21.72 25.07
CA PHE A 116 -19.54 21.99 23.80
C PHE A 116 -19.39 20.69 23.01
N GLY A 117 -19.40 20.79 21.70
CA GLY A 117 -19.15 19.69 20.77
C GLY A 117 -17.75 19.78 20.15
N PHE A 118 -17.49 18.92 19.15
CA PHE A 118 -16.22 18.86 18.44
C PHE A 118 -15.93 20.15 17.65
N LEU A 119 -16.96 20.82 17.13
CA LEU A 119 -16.83 22.06 16.38
C LEU A 119 -16.72 23.31 17.28
N ASP A 120 -16.86 23.15 18.61
CA ASP A 120 -16.80 24.24 19.59
C ASP A 120 -15.49 24.22 20.41
N LEU A 121 -14.45 23.59 19.90
CA LEU A 121 -13.18 23.40 20.63
C LEU A 121 -12.29 24.64 20.67
N ARG A 122 -12.55 25.67 19.87
CA ARG A 122 -11.75 26.90 19.90
C ARG A 122 -11.77 27.53 21.30
N GLY A 123 -10.58 27.87 21.78
CA GLY A 123 -10.39 28.46 23.13
C GLY A 123 -10.53 27.48 24.29
N LYS A 124 -10.72 26.18 24.05
CA LYS A 124 -10.74 25.16 25.09
C LYS A 124 -9.33 24.76 25.50
N LYS A 125 -9.23 24.07 26.63
CA LYS A 125 -7.99 23.45 27.12
C LYS A 125 -7.92 22.00 26.66
N SER A 126 -6.81 21.57 26.03
CA SER A 126 -6.71 20.27 25.39
C SER A 126 -5.58 19.40 25.93
N CYS A 127 -5.83 18.09 25.94
CA CYS A 127 -4.91 17.04 26.35
C CYS A 127 -4.61 16.11 25.18
N HIS A 128 -3.34 15.94 24.84
CA HIS A 128 -2.87 15.16 23.70
C HIS A 128 -1.90 14.05 24.14
N THR A 129 -1.87 12.94 23.41
CA THR A 129 -0.98 11.81 23.73
C THR A 129 0.50 12.11 23.43
N GLY A 130 0.76 13.08 22.58
CA GLY A 130 2.08 13.54 22.17
C GLY A 130 2.09 14.10 20.74
N LEU A 131 3.00 15.01 20.47
CA LEU A 131 3.20 15.63 19.16
C LEU A 131 3.48 14.57 18.10
N GLY A 132 2.79 14.66 16.95
CA GLY A 132 2.95 13.73 15.83
C GLY A 132 2.35 12.33 16.04
N LYS A 133 1.72 12.04 17.19
CA LYS A 133 1.02 10.76 17.41
C LYS A 133 -0.34 10.72 16.73
N SER A 134 -0.75 9.54 16.27
CA SER A 134 -1.96 9.34 15.47
C SER A 134 -3.22 9.88 16.14
N ALA A 135 -3.70 9.25 17.22
CA ALA A 135 -4.97 9.64 17.84
C ALA A 135 -4.90 10.95 18.62
N GLY A 136 -3.73 11.27 19.15
CA GLY A 136 -3.55 12.47 19.98
C GLY A 136 -3.21 13.74 19.22
N TRP A 137 -2.73 13.62 17.97
CA TRP A 137 -2.29 14.78 17.20
C TRP A 137 -2.70 14.72 15.72
N ASN A 138 -2.17 13.78 14.94
CA ASN A 138 -2.33 13.78 13.49
C ASN A 138 -3.79 13.75 13.04
N ILE A 139 -4.58 12.84 13.59
CA ILE A 139 -6.00 12.70 13.27
C ILE A 139 -6.83 13.89 13.74
N PRO A 140 -6.80 14.29 15.04
CA PRO A 140 -7.63 15.41 15.47
C PRO A 140 -7.25 16.73 14.83
N ILE A 141 -5.96 17.05 14.72
CA ILE A 141 -5.53 18.31 14.11
C ILE A 141 -5.81 18.31 12.60
N GLY A 142 -5.51 17.23 11.90
CA GLY A 142 -5.86 17.08 10.49
C GLY A 142 -7.36 17.21 10.23
N THR A 143 -8.20 16.64 11.10
CA THR A 143 -9.67 16.79 11.02
C THR A 143 -10.08 18.25 11.25
N LEU A 144 -9.56 18.92 12.29
CA LEU A 144 -9.88 20.33 12.60
C LEU A 144 -9.43 21.30 11.49
N VAL A 145 -8.30 21.03 10.83
CA VAL A 145 -7.86 21.78 9.64
C VAL A 145 -8.79 21.53 8.46
N THR A 146 -9.15 20.28 8.18
CA THR A 146 -10.03 19.90 7.08
C THR A 146 -11.43 20.53 7.22
N VAL A 147 -12.00 20.53 8.42
CA VAL A 147 -13.30 21.17 8.67
C VAL A 147 -13.19 22.69 8.92
N ARG A 148 -12.03 23.28 8.64
CA ARG A 148 -11.73 24.72 8.74
C ARG A 148 -11.95 25.34 10.12
N GLN A 149 -11.87 24.55 11.18
CA GLN A 149 -11.84 25.05 12.57
C GLN A 149 -10.49 25.66 12.91
N ILE A 150 -9.40 25.04 12.47
CA ILE A 150 -8.05 25.59 12.55
C ILE A 150 -7.73 26.24 11.18
N GLN A 151 -7.45 27.54 11.20
CA GLN A 151 -7.01 28.29 10.02
C GLN A 151 -5.50 28.15 9.89
N TRP A 152 -5.06 27.44 8.85
CA TRP A 152 -3.64 27.20 8.56
C TRP A 152 -3.42 27.12 7.05
N ALA A 153 -2.50 27.94 6.55
CA ALA A 153 -2.21 28.05 5.12
C ALA A 153 -1.09 27.10 4.64
N GLY A 154 -0.49 26.34 5.54
CA GLY A 154 0.59 25.40 5.22
C GLY A 154 1.91 25.73 5.93
N ILE A 155 2.88 24.82 5.80
CA ILE A 155 4.17 24.90 6.50
C ILE A 155 5.04 26.08 6.03
N GLU A 156 4.82 26.57 4.81
CA GLU A 156 5.54 27.74 4.27
C GLU A 156 5.10 29.06 4.95
N ASP A 157 3.87 29.11 5.47
CA ASP A 157 3.38 30.24 6.26
C ASP A 157 3.90 30.14 7.70
N ARG A 158 3.60 29.01 8.38
CA ARG A 158 4.03 28.75 9.76
C ARG A 158 3.89 27.26 10.11
N PRO A 159 4.62 26.74 11.12
CA PRO A 159 4.39 25.41 11.65
C PRO A 159 2.94 25.22 12.11
N VAL A 160 2.37 24.04 11.90
CA VAL A 160 0.98 23.74 12.31
C VAL A 160 0.80 23.89 13.82
N GLU A 161 1.85 23.65 14.61
CA GLU A 161 1.89 23.83 16.06
C GLU A 161 1.52 25.27 16.46
N SER A 162 1.97 26.26 15.71
CA SER A 162 1.61 27.67 15.94
C SER A 162 0.12 27.92 15.72
N ALA A 163 -0.46 27.32 14.66
CA ALA A 163 -1.90 27.44 14.40
C ALA A 163 -2.74 26.73 15.47
N VAL A 164 -2.26 25.63 16.02
CA VAL A 164 -2.90 24.90 17.12
C VAL A 164 -2.79 25.68 18.42
N SER A 165 -1.65 26.32 18.70
CA SER A 165 -1.49 27.24 19.83
C SER A 165 -2.50 28.39 19.80
N ASP A 166 -2.77 28.97 18.63
CA ASP A 166 -3.78 30.03 18.48
C ASP A 166 -5.23 29.50 18.59
N PHE A 167 -5.44 28.21 18.40
CA PHE A 167 -6.76 27.61 18.43
C PHE A 167 -7.20 27.23 19.84
N PHE A 168 -6.34 26.55 20.62
CA PHE A 168 -6.60 26.18 22.01
C PHE A 168 -6.10 27.27 22.96
N ASN A 169 -6.81 27.45 24.09
CA ASN A 169 -6.39 28.41 25.12
C ASN A 169 -5.09 27.95 25.82
N ALA A 170 -4.98 26.67 26.08
CA ALA A 170 -3.79 26.01 26.63
C ALA A 170 -3.85 24.52 26.34
N SER A 171 -2.70 23.87 26.25
CA SER A 171 -2.63 22.43 25.96
C SER A 171 -1.54 21.72 26.74
N CYS A 172 -1.67 20.39 26.87
CA CYS A 172 -0.53 19.53 27.08
C CYS A 172 -0.33 18.66 25.84
N VAL A 173 0.74 18.93 25.09
CA VAL A 173 1.17 18.18 23.91
C VAL A 173 2.61 17.72 24.15
N PRO A 174 2.82 16.57 24.81
CA PRO A 174 4.18 16.08 25.09
C PRO A 174 5.02 15.98 23.80
N GLY A 175 6.21 16.57 23.82
CA GLY A 175 7.11 16.69 22.67
C GLY A 175 6.99 18.01 21.89
N ALA A 176 6.09 18.91 22.28
CA ALA A 176 6.08 20.28 21.77
C ALA A 176 7.18 21.13 22.43
N ASP A 177 7.40 22.34 21.91
CA ASP A 177 8.33 23.29 22.52
C ASP A 177 7.89 23.61 23.96
N THR A 178 8.79 23.40 24.91
CA THR A 178 8.53 23.58 26.34
C THR A 178 8.15 25.02 26.72
N GLY A 179 8.53 26.00 25.91
CA GLY A 179 8.15 27.42 26.10
C GLY A 179 6.78 27.78 25.48
N SER A 180 6.13 26.87 24.77
CA SER A 180 4.90 27.15 24.06
C SER A 180 3.63 26.91 24.90
N GLN A 181 2.50 27.48 24.45
CA GLN A 181 1.18 27.19 25.04
C GLN A 181 0.81 25.68 24.95
N LEU A 182 1.43 24.93 24.05
CA LEU A 182 1.20 23.50 23.87
C LEU A 182 1.75 22.66 25.03
N CYS A 183 2.70 23.18 25.83
CA CYS A 183 3.22 22.54 27.03
C CYS A 183 2.67 23.11 28.35
N GLN A 184 1.82 24.12 28.28
CA GLN A 184 1.39 24.88 29.46
C GLN A 184 0.62 24.06 30.50
N LEU A 185 -0.11 23.03 30.08
CA LEU A 185 -0.88 22.17 30.96
C LEU A 185 -0.13 20.89 31.37
N CYS A 186 1.03 20.64 30.79
CA CYS A 186 1.83 19.47 31.12
C CYS A 186 2.31 19.53 32.56
N LYS A 187 2.41 18.37 33.22
CA LYS A 187 2.67 18.26 34.66
C LYS A 187 4.15 18.04 34.96
N GLY A 188 4.89 17.51 34.02
CA GLY A 188 6.31 17.24 34.10
C GLY A 188 7.16 18.13 33.22
N ASP A 189 8.00 17.50 32.41
CA ASP A 189 8.97 18.16 31.52
C ASP A 189 8.48 18.38 30.08
N CYS A 190 7.21 18.04 29.79
CA CYS A 190 6.62 18.04 28.45
C CYS A 190 7.37 17.14 27.44
N SER A 191 8.23 16.24 27.91
CA SER A 191 8.93 15.32 27.02
C SER A 191 7.99 14.29 26.40
N ARG A 192 8.36 13.78 25.23
CA ARG A 192 7.62 12.74 24.51
C ARG A 192 7.95 11.34 25.07
N SER A 193 7.94 11.26 26.40
CA SER A 193 8.27 10.05 27.15
C SER A 193 7.45 9.97 28.44
N HIS A 194 7.54 8.85 29.17
CA HIS A 194 6.89 8.66 30.47
C HIS A 194 7.54 9.49 31.62
N ASN A 195 8.46 10.40 31.33
CA ASN A 195 8.88 11.44 32.25
C ASN A 195 7.81 12.52 32.42
N GLU A 196 7.03 12.76 31.32
CA GLU A 196 5.83 13.58 31.39
C GLU A 196 4.63 12.72 31.85
N PRO A 197 4.00 12.99 33.01
CA PRO A 197 2.87 12.22 33.52
C PRO A 197 1.65 12.22 32.59
N TYR A 198 1.49 13.26 31.77
CA TYR A 198 0.38 13.36 30.81
C TYR A 198 0.69 12.80 29.41
N TYR A 199 1.85 12.17 29.25
CA TYR A 199 2.24 11.50 28.02
C TYR A 199 1.44 10.21 27.76
N ASP A 200 1.25 9.87 26.49
CA ASP A 200 0.53 8.69 25.97
C ASP A 200 -0.98 8.71 26.30
N TYR A 201 -1.70 7.66 25.96
CA TYR A 201 -3.17 7.57 26.10
C TYR A 201 -3.62 7.77 27.54
N GLY A 202 -3.04 7.01 28.46
CA GLY A 202 -3.38 7.09 29.87
C GLY A 202 -3.05 8.46 30.47
N GLY A 203 -1.94 9.07 30.04
CA GLY A 203 -1.53 10.41 30.48
C GLY A 203 -2.45 11.51 29.96
N ALA A 204 -2.82 11.50 28.68
CA ALA A 204 -3.79 12.44 28.13
C ALA A 204 -5.18 12.33 28.79
N PHE A 205 -5.61 11.10 29.08
CA PHE A 205 -6.83 10.89 29.87
C PHE A 205 -6.70 11.39 31.31
N GLN A 206 -5.54 11.20 31.94
CA GLN A 206 -5.29 11.72 33.29
C GLN A 206 -5.29 13.26 33.34
N CYS A 207 -4.76 13.92 32.29
CA CYS A 207 -4.84 15.38 32.10
C CYS A 207 -6.31 15.89 32.12
N LEU A 208 -7.20 15.19 31.40
CA LEU A 208 -8.64 15.47 31.43
C LEU A 208 -9.27 15.18 32.81
N LYS A 209 -8.88 14.08 33.42
CA LYS A 209 -9.40 13.62 34.73
C LYS A 209 -9.02 14.61 35.82
N ASP A 210 -7.78 15.05 35.87
CA ASP A 210 -7.26 16.05 36.81
C ASP A 210 -7.90 17.43 36.59
N GLY A 211 -8.58 17.66 35.46
CA GLY A 211 -9.18 18.94 35.11
C GLY A 211 -8.18 19.97 34.60
N ALA A 212 -6.98 19.57 34.26
CA ALA A 212 -6.00 20.43 33.59
C ALA A 212 -6.52 20.81 32.18
N GLY A 213 -7.06 19.84 31.44
CA GLY A 213 -7.76 20.06 30.17
C GLY A 213 -9.26 19.78 30.24
N GLU A 214 -10.01 20.30 29.26
CA GLU A 214 -11.44 20.11 29.09
C GLU A 214 -11.78 18.99 28.09
N VAL A 215 -10.83 18.64 27.20
CA VAL A 215 -10.96 17.64 26.15
C VAL A 215 -9.66 16.83 26.04
N ALA A 216 -9.79 15.52 25.79
CA ALA A 216 -8.65 14.63 25.53
C ALA A 216 -8.82 13.91 24.17
N PHE A 217 -7.71 13.85 23.41
CA PHE A 217 -7.61 13.13 22.13
C PHE A 217 -6.87 11.82 22.37
N ILE A 218 -7.61 10.71 22.36
CA ILE A 218 -7.13 9.38 22.79
C ILE A 218 -7.69 8.26 21.91
N LYS A 219 -7.33 7.01 22.19
CA LYS A 219 -7.98 5.85 21.57
C LYS A 219 -9.19 5.36 22.39
N HIS A 220 -10.15 4.74 21.72
CA HIS A 220 -11.39 4.26 22.33
C HIS A 220 -11.22 3.32 23.53
N LEU A 221 -10.11 2.56 23.62
CA LEU A 221 -9.82 1.62 24.72
C LEU A 221 -9.24 2.29 25.96
N THR A 222 -9.08 3.62 25.96
CA THR A 222 -8.34 4.30 27.05
C THR A 222 -9.17 4.51 28.32
N VAL A 223 -10.47 4.83 28.16
CA VAL A 223 -11.33 5.10 29.34
C VAL A 223 -11.67 3.80 30.05
N PRO A 224 -11.30 3.65 31.35
CA PRO A 224 -11.61 2.44 32.11
C PRO A 224 -13.12 2.19 32.20
N ALA A 225 -13.54 0.92 32.19
CA ALA A 225 -14.95 0.53 32.23
C ALA A 225 -15.72 1.17 33.39
N ALA A 226 -15.12 1.21 34.57
CA ALA A 226 -15.70 1.80 35.78
C ALA A 226 -15.92 3.33 35.69
N GLU A 227 -15.20 4.02 34.78
CA GLU A 227 -15.26 5.48 34.67
C GLU A 227 -16.07 5.96 33.44
N LYS A 228 -16.44 5.08 32.52
CA LYS A 228 -17.13 5.45 31.25
C LYS A 228 -18.39 6.31 31.46
N ALA A 229 -19.14 6.04 32.53
CA ALA A 229 -20.38 6.78 32.83
C ALA A 229 -20.15 8.29 33.12
N SER A 230 -18.92 8.71 33.45
CA SER A 230 -18.55 10.09 33.78
C SER A 230 -18.05 10.90 32.56
N TYR A 231 -17.91 10.25 31.40
CA TYR A 231 -17.35 10.87 30.18
C TYR A 231 -18.24 10.57 28.97
N GLU A 232 -18.07 11.39 27.93
CA GLU A 232 -18.77 11.28 26.64
C GLU A 232 -17.80 11.51 25.50
N LEU A 233 -18.12 10.92 24.33
CA LEU A 233 -17.45 11.18 23.07
C LEU A 233 -18.01 12.46 22.43
N LEU A 234 -17.12 13.23 21.78
CA LEU A 234 -17.49 14.32 20.90
C LEU A 234 -17.36 13.85 19.44
N CYS A 235 -18.48 13.80 18.72
CA CYS A 235 -18.53 13.27 17.36
C CYS A 235 -18.24 14.36 16.32
N LYS A 236 -17.78 13.99 15.12
CA LYS A 236 -17.47 14.91 14.02
C LYS A 236 -18.64 15.80 13.59
N ASP A 237 -19.87 15.29 13.70
CA ASP A 237 -21.11 15.99 13.39
C ASP A 237 -21.57 16.94 14.49
N ASN A 238 -20.73 17.21 15.46
CA ASN A 238 -20.97 18.04 16.65
C ASN A 238 -21.98 17.43 17.65
N THR A 239 -22.38 16.17 17.49
CA THR A 239 -23.18 15.44 18.49
C THR A 239 -22.30 14.84 19.59
N ARG A 240 -22.91 14.29 20.60
CA ARG A 240 -22.25 13.62 21.73
C ARG A 240 -22.79 12.21 21.87
N ALA A 241 -21.95 11.27 22.29
CA ALA A 241 -22.31 9.88 22.44
C ALA A 241 -21.64 9.25 23.68
N PRO A 242 -22.22 8.18 24.24
CA PRO A 242 -21.57 7.37 25.24
C PRO A 242 -20.21 6.81 24.75
N ILE A 243 -19.27 6.55 25.69
CA ILE A 243 -17.93 6.04 25.34
C ILE A 243 -17.99 4.75 24.51
N ASP A 244 -18.98 3.88 24.74
CA ASP A 244 -19.12 2.62 24.01
C ASP A 244 -19.65 2.78 22.57
N SER A 245 -20.11 3.97 22.19
CA SER A 245 -20.59 4.28 20.84
C SER A 245 -19.45 4.68 19.88
N TYR A 246 -18.20 4.33 20.19
CA TYR A 246 -17.02 4.73 19.41
C TYR A 246 -17.05 4.27 17.94
N LYS A 247 -17.74 3.17 17.61
CA LYS A 247 -17.88 2.67 16.24
C LYS A 247 -18.60 3.68 15.33
N THR A 248 -19.53 4.45 15.87
CA THR A 248 -20.28 5.49 15.15
C THR A 248 -19.84 6.91 15.48
N CYS A 249 -19.08 7.11 16.57
CA CYS A 249 -18.62 8.40 17.06
C CYS A 249 -17.09 8.39 17.28
N HIS A 250 -16.34 8.54 16.18
CA HIS A 250 -14.88 8.61 16.18
C HIS A 250 -14.38 9.58 15.09
N LEU A 251 -13.12 9.97 15.16
CA LEU A 251 -12.50 10.79 14.13
C LEU A 251 -11.97 9.95 12.95
N ALA A 252 -11.31 8.85 13.23
CA ALA A 252 -10.82 7.89 12.26
C ALA A 252 -10.61 6.51 12.90
N ARG A 253 -10.65 5.48 12.06
CA ARG A 253 -10.10 4.17 12.38
C ARG A 253 -8.68 4.11 11.86
N VAL A 254 -7.71 3.81 12.72
CA VAL A 254 -6.26 3.90 12.40
C VAL A 254 -5.57 2.57 12.61
N PRO A 255 -4.50 2.27 11.83
CA PRO A 255 -3.66 1.09 12.04
C PRO A 255 -3.06 1.06 13.44
N ALA A 256 -2.96 -0.15 13.99
CA ALA A 256 -2.39 -0.40 15.31
C ALA A 256 -0.92 0.04 15.41
N HIS A 257 -0.41 0.12 16.62
CA HIS A 257 1.03 0.21 16.85
C HIS A 257 1.73 -1.02 16.28
N ALA A 258 2.94 -0.86 15.77
CA ALA A 258 3.70 -1.95 15.19
C ALA A 258 5.17 -1.92 15.62
N VAL A 259 5.75 -3.10 15.70
CA VAL A 259 7.21 -3.27 15.85
C VAL A 259 7.86 -2.89 14.52
N VAL A 260 8.83 -2.00 14.58
CA VAL A 260 9.59 -1.50 13.44
C VAL A 260 11.04 -1.98 13.54
N SER A 261 11.59 -2.38 12.40
CA SER A 261 12.97 -2.85 12.26
C SER A 261 13.56 -2.46 10.90
N ARG A 262 14.81 -2.82 10.66
CA ARG A 262 15.43 -2.74 9.33
C ARG A 262 14.75 -3.69 8.34
N LYS A 263 14.88 -3.40 7.05
CA LYS A 263 14.40 -4.27 5.95
C LYS A 263 15.28 -5.51 5.81
N ASP A 264 15.13 -6.43 6.75
CA ASP A 264 15.87 -7.69 6.85
C ASP A 264 14.90 -8.80 7.29
N THR A 265 14.63 -9.73 6.40
CA THR A 265 13.69 -10.85 6.61
C THR A 265 14.13 -11.76 7.75
N GLU A 266 15.42 -12.08 7.84
CA GLU A 266 15.93 -12.96 8.90
C GLU A 266 15.84 -12.31 10.26
N LEU A 267 16.17 -11.01 10.34
CA LEU A 267 16.02 -10.23 11.57
C LEU A 267 14.55 -10.14 11.99
N ALA A 268 13.63 -9.88 11.06
CA ALA A 268 12.19 -9.80 11.35
C ALA A 268 11.65 -11.14 11.90
N ASN A 269 12.00 -12.26 11.26
CA ASN A 269 11.61 -13.59 11.72
C ASN A 269 12.22 -13.93 13.09
N ARG A 270 13.45 -13.53 13.33
CA ARG A 270 14.14 -13.71 14.61
C ARG A 270 13.47 -12.92 15.73
N ILE A 271 13.13 -11.65 15.49
CA ILE A 271 12.41 -10.81 16.45
C ILE A 271 11.05 -11.43 16.79
N PHE A 272 10.26 -11.81 15.76
CA PHE A 272 8.96 -12.45 15.96
C PHE A 272 9.05 -13.74 16.75
N SER A 273 9.95 -14.65 16.36
CA SER A 273 10.13 -15.96 17.03
C SER A 273 10.51 -15.79 18.51
N LYS A 274 11.39 -14.81 18.83
CA LYS A 274 11.78 -14.55 20.21
C LYS A 274 10.63 -14.02 21.06
N LEU A 275 9.80 -13.13 20.52
CA LEU A 275 8.62 -12.60 21.23
C LEU A 275 7.54 -13.69 21.41
N MET A 276 7.34 -14.57 20.42
CA MET A 276 6.36 -15.65 20.49
C MET A 276 6.81 -16.83 21.37
N ALA A 277 8.12 -16.99 21.59
CA ALA A 277 8.66 -18.03 22.47
C ALA A 277 8.50 -17.71 23.96
N LEU A 278 8.08 -16.52 24.32
CA LEU A 278 7.89 -16.09 25.70
C LEU A 278 6.93 -17.00 26.48
N ARG A 279 7.39 -17.41 27.68
CA ARG A 279 6.60 -18.13 28.69
C ARG A 279 6.78 -17.40 30.04
N ASP A 280 5.79 -17.45 30.87
CA ASP A 280 5.81 -16.90 32.23
C ASP A 280 6.19 -15.41 32.33
N PHE A 281 5.87 -14.64 31.27
CA PHE A 281 6.02 -13.19 31.25
C PHE A 281 4.87 -12.57 30.45
N ASN A 282 4.11 -11.70 31.07
CA ASN A 282 3.04 -10.97 30.39
C ASN A 282 3.62 -9.75 29.64
N LEU A 283 3.90 -9.92 28.36
CA LEU A 283 4.49 -8.89 27.49
C LEU A 283 3.64 -7.61 27.46
N PHE A 284 2.31 -7.74 27.56
CA PHE A 284 1.35 -6.64 27.40
C PHE A 284 0.92 -6.00 28.72
N SER A 285 1.35 -6.51 29.88
CA SER A 285 1.09 -5.85 31.16
C SER A 285 2.24 -4.92 31.54
N SER A 286 1.91 -3.71 31.95
CA SER A 286 2.83 -2.75 32.54
C SER A 286 2.67 -2.64 34.07
N ASP A 287 1.91 -3.56 34.68
CA ASP A 287 1.69 -3.55 36.13
C ASP A 287 3.00 -3.80 36.89
N GLY A 288 3.20 -3.03 37.96
CA GLY A 288 4.43 -3.06 38.76
C GLY A 288 5.57 -2.15 38.26
N TYR A 289 5.44 -1.48 37.10
CA TYR A 289 6.48 -0.59 36.55
C TYR A 289 6.17 0.91 36.69
N ALA A 290 5.12 1.27 37.43
CA ALA A 290 4.71 2.65 37.72
C ALA A 290 4.41 3.51 36.45
N ALA A 291 4.03 2.89 35.35
CA ALA A 291 3.50 3.51 34.13
C ALA A 291 2.69 2.49 33.34
N LYS A 292 1.91 2.96 32.37
CA LYS A 292 1.12 2.11 31.46
C LYS A 292 1.76 2.09 30.07
N ASN A 293 1.40 1.08 29.28
CA ASN A 293 1.79 0.96 27.87
C ASN A 293 3.32 0.96 27.65
N LEU A 294 4.07 0.31 28.50
CA LEU A 294 5.53 0.20 28.38
C LEU A 294 5.92 -0.87 27.37
N MET A 295 6.74 -0.52 26.40
CA MET A 295 7.17 -1.31 25.23
C MET A 295 6.00 -1.64 24.29
N PHE A 296 4.93 -2.22 24.78
CA PHE A 296 3.68 -2.55 24.06
C PHE A 296 2.49 -1.91 24.79
N LYS A 297 1.36 -1.80 24.10
CA LYS A 297 0.13 -1.29 24.71
C LYS A 297 -0.48 -2.35 25.64
N ASP A 298 -0.93 -1.95 26.81
CA ASP A 298 -1.55 -2.84 27.80
C ASP A 298 -2.87 -3.46 27.26
N SER A 299 -3.47 -2.84 26.25
CA SER A 299 -4.67 -3.34 25.55
C SER A 299 -4.37 -4.41 24.49
N THR A 300 -3.12 -4.70 24.18
CA THR A 300 -2.72 -5.71 23.18
C THR A 300 -3.13 -7.10 23.67
N GLN A 301 -3.74 -7.88 22.77
CA GLN A 301 -4.14 -9.26 23.02
C GLN A 301 -3.15 -10.26 22.44
N LYS A 302 -2.62 -9.95 21.25
CA LYS A 302 -1.64 -10.78 20.55
C LYS A 302 -0.80 -9.94 19.59
N LEU A 303 0.26 -10.53 19.09
CA LEU A 303 1.11 -9.99 18.03
C LEU A 303 0.83 -10.73 16.72
N VAL A 304 0.76 -10.00 15.62
CA VAL A 304 0.51 -10.55 14.28
C VAL A 304 1.66 -10.15 13.37
N GLN A 305 2.32 -11.15 12.78
CA GLN A 305 3.42 -10.90 11.83
C GLN A 305 2.87 -10.28 10.55
N LEU A 306 3.54 -9.25 10.06
CA LEU A 306 3.17 -8.57 8.81
C LEU A 306 3.72 -9.35 7.60
N PRO A 307 3.04 -9.26 6.44
CA PRO A 307 3.61 -9.70 5.17
C PRO A 307 4.97 -9.03 4.94
N MET A 308 5.95 -9.78 4.46
CA MET A 308 7.36 -9.34 4.41
C MET A 308 7.61 -8.13 3.51
N THR A 309 6.74 -7.90 2.54
CA THR A 309 6.78 -6.76 1.61
C THR A 309 6.07 -5.51 2.13
N THR A 310 5.52 -5.55 3.35
CA THR A 310 4.81 -4.43 3.95
C THR A 310 5.79 -3.34 4.34
N ASP A 311 5.75 -2.20 3.65
CA ASP A 311 6.45 -0.98 4.08
C ASP A 311 5.53 -0.10 4.96
N SER A 312 6.09 0.97 5.52
CA SER A 312 5.34 1.88 6.39
C SER A 312 4.14 2.52 5.69
N PHE A 313 4.24 2.78 4.40
CA PHE A 313 3.19 3.45 3.63
C PHE A 313 2.04 2.50 3.31
N LEU A 314 2.34 1.24 2.97
CA LEU A 314 1.33 0.18 2.81
C LEU A 314 0.63 -0.12 4.14
N TYR A 315 1.38 -0.16 5.24
CA TYR A 315 0.83 -0.40 6.57
C TYR A 315 -0.15 0.69 7.00
N LEU A 316 0.23 1.96 6.82
CA LEU A 316 -0.58 3.11 7.24
C LEU A 316 -1.79 3.35 6.34
N GLY A 317 -1.67 3.05 5.05
CA GLY A 317 -2.72 3.22 4.05
C GLY A 317 -2.90 4.65 3.55
N ALA A 318 -3.58 4.77 2.41
CA ALA A 318 -3.70 6.04 1.68
C ALA A 318 -4.40 7.15 2.49
N GLU A 319 -5.45 6.83 3.23
CA GLU A 319 -6.22 7.81 4.00
C GLU A 319 -5.38 8.42 5.14
N TYR A 320 -4.71 7.56 5.92
CA TYR A 320 -3.82 8.01 6.99
C TYR A 320 -2.65 8.83 6.44
N MET A 321 -2.06 8.37 5.33
CA MET A 321 -0.99 9.06 4.63
C MET A 321 -1.42 10.45 4.15
N SER A 322 -2.63 10.58 3.62
CA SER A 322 -3.20 11.87 3.21
C SER A 322 -3.32 12.83 4.41
N THR A 323 -3.80 12.33 5.54
CA THR A 323 -3.92 13.12 6.78
C THR A 323 -2.57 13.64 7.27
N ILE A 324 -1.55 12.78 7.37
CA ILE A 324 -0.19 13.23 7.78
C ILE A 324 0.36 14.28 6.82
N ARG A 325 0.24 14.04 5.51
CA ARG A 325 0.78 14.95 4.51
C ARG A 325 0.08 16.30 4.50
N SER A 326 -1.22 16.35 4.80
CA SER A 326 -1.93 17.61 4.93
C SER A 326 -1.38 18.51 6.04
N LEU A 327 -0.72 17.91 7.05
CA LEU A 327 -0.08 18.62 8.15
C LEU A 327 1.40 18.95 7.90
N THR A 328 2.00 18.44 6.83
CA THR A 328 3.44 18.60 6.54
C THR A 328 3.73 19.33 5.23
N LYS A 329 2.73 19.61 4.41
CA LYS A 329 2.88 20.32 3.14
C LYS A 329 2.06 21.61 3.11
N ALA A 330 2.61 22.63 2.43
CA ALA A 330 1.83 23.81 2.06
C ALA A 330 0.56 23.37 1.33
N GLN A 331 -0.59 23.93 1.71
CA GLN A 331 -1.73 23.91 0.82
C GLN A 331 -1.37 24.78 -0.38
N ALA A 332 -1.40 24.21 -1.57
CA ALA A 332 -1.13 24.95 -2.79
C ALA A 332 -2.18 26.08 -2.92
N THR A 333 -1.78 27.28 -2.55
CA THR A 333 -2.52 28.52 -2.80
C THR A 333 -1.94 29.12 -4.07
N GLY A 334 -2.48 28.78 -5.21
CA GLY A 334 -2.07 29.35 -6.47
C GLY A 334 -1.90 28.29 -7.56
N ALA A 335 -2.06 28.71 -8.81
CA ALA A 335 -1.94 27.89 -9.99
C ALA A 335 -0.65 27.08 -10.00
N THR A 336 -0.69 25.89 -9.43
CA THR A 336 0.35 24.90 -9.58
C THR A 336 0.25 24.33 -10.98
N SER A 337 1.39 24.11 -11.60
CA SER A 337 1.54 23.29 -12.80
C SER A 337 0.60 22.11 -12.74
N ARG A 338 -0.38 22.06 -13.66
CA ARG A 338 -1.37 21.00 -13.76
C ARG A 338 -0.79 19.77 -14.48
N ALA A 339 0.38 19.29 -14.03
CA ALA A 339 0.98 18.08 -14.55
C ALA A 339 0.60 16.89 -13.66
N ILE A 340 0.18 15.77 -14.28
CA ILE A 340 0.08 14.48 -13.58
C ILE A 340 1.32 13.65 -13.81
N LYS A 341 1.77 12.96 -12.77
CA LYS A 341 2.88 12.00 -12.82
C LYS A 341 2.34 10.63 -13.22
N TRP A 342 2.51 10.30 -14.50
CA TRP A 342 2.12 9.00 -15.01
C TRP A 342 3.15 7.93 -14.64
N CYS A 343 2.73 6.78 -14.13
CA CYS A 343 3.63 5.67 -13.87
C CYS A 343 3.74 4.75 -15.09
N ALA A 344 4.96 4.54 -15.56
CA ALA A 344 5.30 3.68 -16.69
C ALA A 344 6.02 2.42 -16.21
N VAL A 345 5.59 1.24 -16.67
CA VAL A 345 6.14 -0.05 -16.23
C VAL A 345 7.21 -0.53 -17.19
N GLY A 346 8.45 -0.48 -16.74
CA GLY A 346 9.60 -0.91 -17.52
C GLY A 346 10.03 0.09 -18.61
N HIS A 347 11.14 -0.22 -19.26
CA HIS A 347 11.80 0.70 -20.18
C HIS A 347 10.94 1.15 -21.38
N ASN A 348 10.23 0.23 -22.01
CA ASN A 348 9.46 0.52 -23.22
C ASN A 348 8.29 1.48 -22.95
N GLU A 349 7.57 1.29 -21.84
CA GLU A 349 6.52 2.23 -21.43
C GLU A 349 7.11 3.60 -21.07
N LYS A 350 8.27 3.60 -20.39
CA LYS A 350 8.96 4.84 -20.05
C LYS A 350 9.32 5.66 -21.30
N VAL A 351 9.83 5.02 -22.35
CA VAL A 351 10.16 5.69 -23.63
C VAL A 351 8.90 6.30 -24.26
N LYS A 352 7.79 5.55 -24.34
CA LYS A 352 6.51 6.08 -24.87
C LYS A 352 5.98 7.22 -24.01
N CYS A 353 6.07 7.09 -22.69
CA CYS A 353 5.64 8.11 -21.73
C CYS A 353 6.50 9.40 -21.87
N ASP A 354 7.81 9.29 -22.04
CA ASP A 354 8.68 10.46 -22.25
C ASP A 354 8.35 11.20 -23.54
N ALA A 355 8.01 10.48 -24.61
CA ALA A 355 7.48 11.09 -25.84
C ALA A 355 6.15 11.81 -25.56
N TRP A 356 5.27 11.24 -24.74
CA TRP A 356 4.03 11.89 -24.32
C TRP A 356 4.32 13.17 -23.52
N THR A 357 5.27 13.14 -22.57
CA THR A 357 5.69 14.32 -21.81
C THR A 357 6.08 15.47 -22.74
N ILE A 358 6.96 15.22 -23.70
CA ILE A 358 7.47 16.24 -24.62
C ILE A 358 6.34 16.86 -25.45
N ASN A 359 5.44 16.03 -25.98
CA ASN A 359 4.32 16.47 -26.80
C ASN A 359 3.17 17.10 -25.97
N SER A 360 3.10 16.84 -24.66
CA SER A 360 2.06 17.36 -23.75
C SER A 360 2.28 18.83 -23.37
N ILE A 361 3.42 19.42 -23.70
CA ILE A 361 3.77 20.79 -23.32
C ILE A 361 2.75 21.77 -23.90
N THR A 362 2.18 22.61 -23.03
CA THR A 362 1.27 23.70 -23.36
C THR A 362 1.67 24.92 -22.54
N ASP A 363 1.80 26.07 -23.21
CA ASP A 363 2.24 27.32 -22.56
C ASP A 363 3.59 27.21 -21.83
N GLY A 364 4.47 26.34 -22.29
CA GLY A 364 5.79 26.11 -21.70
C GLY A 364 5.81 25.15 -20.51
N GLU A 365 4.66 24.59 -20.11
CA GLU A 365 4.55 23.61 -19.02
C GLU A 365 4.11 22.24 -19.55
N SER A 366 4.70 21.18 -19.02
CA SER A 366 4.29 19.81 -19.31
C SER A 366 2.99 19.48 -18.59
N ARG A 367 2.09 18.74 -19.26
CA ARG A 367 0.86 18.21 -18.65
C ARG A 367 1.06 16.79 -18.09
N ILE A 368 2.05 16.09 -18.60
CA ILE A 368 2.40 14.72 -18.20
C ILE A 368 3.87 14.69 -17.80
N GLU A 369 4.16 14.15 -16.62
CA GLU A 369 5.48 13.78 -16.15
C GLU A 369 5.55 12.27 -16.00
N CYS A 370 6.66 11.64 -16.38
CA CYS A 370 6.78 10.18 -16.33
C CYS A 370 7.63 9.72 -15.16
N GLN A 371 7.07 8.83 -14.38
CA GLN A 371 7.77 8.06 -13.35
C GLN A 371 7.89 6.60 -13.81
N ASP A 372 9.04 5.99 -13.64
CA ASP A 372 9.26 4.59 -13.99
C ASP A 372 9.13 3.67 -12.77
N ALA A 373 8.69 2.46 -13.01
CA ALA A 373 8.66 1.39 -12.03
C ALA A 373 8.90 0.03 -12.70
N PRO A 374 9.45 -0.95 -11.98
CA PRO A 374 9.69 -2.27 -12.56
C PRO A 374 8.43 -3.10 -12.75
N THR A 375 7.38 -2.85 -11.98
CA THR A 375 6.11 -3.60 -12.01
C THR A 375 4.91 -2.68 -11.74
N VAL A 376 3.70 -3.16 -12.07
CA VAL A 376 2.44 -2.46 -11.74
C VAL A 376 2.27 -2.34 -10.22
N ASP A 377 2.63 -3.35 -9.44
CA ASP A 377 2.58 -3.30 -7.97
C ASP A 377 3.44 -2.14 -7.42
N GLU A 378 4.62 -1.92 -7.99
CA GLU A 378 5.47 -0.78 -7.58
C GLU A 378 4.88 0.56 -8.03
N CYS A 379 4.18 0.60 -9.18
CA CYS A 379 3.40 1.78 -9.58
C CYS A 379 2.28 2.09 -8.59
N ILE A 380 1.52 1.09 -8.15
CA ILE A 380 0.47 1.26 -7.13
C ILE A 380 1.06 1.85 -5.84
N LYS A 381 2.21 1.32 -5.38
CA LYS A 381 2.93 1.86 -4.22
C LYS A 381 3.37 3.32 -4.44
N LYS A 382 3.92 3.64 -5.61
CA LYS A 382 4.32 5.02 -5.96
C LYS A 382 3.13 5.98 -5.96
N ILE A 383 1.97 5.54 -6.48
CA ILE A 383 0.74 6.34 -6.44
C ILE A 383 0.30 6.58 -4.99
N MET A 384 0.31 5.55 -4.15
CA MET A 384 0.01 5.70 -2.72
C MET A 384 0.98 6.67 -2.01
N ARG A 385 2.26 6.63 -2.37
CA ARG A 385 3.31 7.52 -1.82
C ARG A 385 3.34 8.91 -2.44
N LYS A 386 2.47 9.22 -3.42
CA LYS A 386 2.44 10.48 -4.21
C LYS A 386 3.72 10.73 -5.04
N GLU A 387 4.46 9.70 -5.31
CA GLU A 387 5.60 9.73 -6.24
C GLU A 387 5.12 9.66 -7.69
N ALA A 388 3.96 9.02 -7.92
CA ALA A 388 3.19 9.03 -9.15
C ALA A 388 1.74 9.37 -8.87
N ASP A 389 0.93 9.63 -9.92
CA ASP A 389 -0.49 10.00 -9.76
C ASP A 389 -1.43 9.00 -10.40
N ALA A 390 -1.08 8.40 -11.53
CA ALA A 390 -1.97 7.52 -12.27
C ALA A 390 -1.24 6.45 -13.08
N ILE A 391 -1.97 5.37 -13.38
CA ILE A 391 -1.59 4.30 -14.32
C ILE A 391 -2.87 3.64 -14.86
N ALA A 392 -2.84 3.17 -16.12
CA ALA A 392 -3.88 2.32 -16.68
C ALA A 392 -3.55 0.84 -16.40
N VAL A 393 -4.51 0.10 -15.84
CA VAL A 393 -4.31 -1.26 -15.35
C VAL A 393 -5.48 -2.20 -15.70
N ASP A 394 -5.23 -3.47 -15.65
CA ASP A 394 -6.18 -4.57 -15.82
C ASP A 394 -7.12 -4.69 -14.59
N GLY A 395 -8.27 -5.35 -14.76
CA GLY A 395 -9.25 -5.50 -13.69
C GLY A 395 -8.72 -6.19 -12.43
N GLY A 396 -7.78 -7.14 -12.55
CA GLY A 396 -7.13 -7.76 -11.40
C GLY A 396 -6.28 -6.77 -10.61
N GLU A 397 -5.61 -5.90 -11.32
CA GLU A 397 -4.81 -4.82 -10.73
C GLU A 397 -5.70 -3.69 -10.18
N VAL A 398 -6.86 -3.41 -10.82
CA VAL A 398 -7.90 -2.51 -10.26
C VAL A 398 -8.39 -3.04 -8.91
N PHE A 399 -8.59 -4.35 -8.80
CA PHE A 399 -8.99 -5.00 -7.55
C PHE A 399 -7.93 -4.80 -6.45
N THR A 400 -6.67 -5.09 -6.74
CA THR A 400 -5.55 -4.90 -5.80
C THR A 400 -5.42 -3.43 -5.41
N ALA A 401 -5.45 -2.52 -6.38
CA ALA A 401 -5.39 -1.07 -6.14
C ALA A 401 -6.56 -0.56 -5.30
N GLY A 402 -7.77 -1.07 -5.55
CA GLY A 402 -8.97 -0.76 -4.75
C GLY A 402 -8.84 -1.21 -3.30
N LYS A 403 -8.23 -2.38 -3.06
CA LYS A 403 -7.89 -2.86 -1.72
C LYS A 403 -6.85 -1.98 -1.02
N CYS A 404 -6.02 -1.29 -1.79
CA CYS A 404 -5.04 -0.30 -1.30
C CYS A 404 -5.63 1.12 -1.17
N GLY A 405 -6.93 1.32 -1.41
CA GLY A 405 -7.62 2.61 -1.28
C GLY A 405 -7.56 3.51 -2.51
N LEU A 406 -7.06 3.02 -3.65
CA LEU A 406 -7.11 3.74 -4.93
C LEU A 406 -8.46 3.55 -5.61
N VAL A 407 -8.79 4.43 -6.56
CA VAL A 407 -10.08 4.44 -7.25
C VAL A 407 -9.90 4.40 -8.77
N PRO A 408 -10.75 3.67 -9.52
CA PRO A 408 -10.77 3.74 -10.97
C PRO A 408 -11.49 5.03 -11.40
N VAL A 409 -10.94 5.75 -12.39
CA VAL A 409 -11.43 7.07 -12.79
C VAL A 409 -11.73 7.22 -14.27
N MET A 410 -11.03 6.49 -15.14
CA MET A 410 -11.26 6.43 -16.57
C MET A 410 -11.23 4.97 -17.02
N VAL A 411 -12.06 4.59 -17.98
CA VAL A 411 -12.09 3.23 -18.56
C VAL A 411 -11.76 3.29 -20.05
N GLU A 412 -10.96 2.34 -20.52
CA GLU A 412 -10.69 2.17 -21.94
C GLU A 412 -11.95 1.67 -22.66
N GLN A 413 -12.31 2.29 -23.78
CA GLN A 413 -13.39 1.86 -24.65
C GLN A 413 -12.80 1.30 -25.96
N TYR A 414 -13.16 0.08 -26.27
CA TYR A 414 -12.64 -0.65 -27.46
C TYR A 414 -13.55 -0.55 -28.68
N ASP A 415 -14.76 -0.01 -28.53
CA ASP A 415 -15.74 0.21 -29.63
C ASP A 415 -15.83 1.72 -29.94
N ALA A 416 -15.45 2.11 -31.14
CA ALA A 416 -15.45 3.51 -31.58
C ALA A 416 -16.86 4.13 -31.57
N VAL A 417 -17.91 3.37 -31.83
CA VAL A 417 -19.30 3.86 -31.84
C VAL A 417 -19.72 4.26 -30.43
N ARG A 418 -19.28 3.51 -29.41
CA ARG A 418 -19.59 3.78 -28.01
C ARG A 418 -18.82 4.95 -27.42
N CYS A 419 -17.77 5.42 -28.07
CA CYS A 419 -17.06 6.63 -27.63
C CYS A 419 -17.93 7.90 -27.69
N SER A 420 -18.91 7.92 -28.57
CA SER A 420 -19.82 9.07 -28.77
C SER A 420 -21.17 8.92 -28.06
N ALA A 421 -21.43 7.76 -27.42
CA ALA A 421 -22.68 7.48 -26.73
C ALA A 421 -22.42 7.06 -25.28
N PRO A 422 -22.99 7.74 -24.28
CA PRO A 422 -22.96 7.25 -22.92
C PRO A 422 -23.73 5.92 -22.84
N GLY A 423 -23.09 4.85 -22.42
CA GLY A 423 -23.65 3.51 -22.39
C GLY A 423 -22.92 2.58 -21.41
N GLU A 424 -23.20 1.30 -21.50
CA GLU A 424 -22.55 0.27 -20.66
C GLU A 424 -21.04 0.37 -20.70
N ALA A 425 -20.42 0.12 -19.56
CA ALA A 425 -18.96 0.07 -19.41
C ALA A 425 -18.34 -0.88 -20.46
N SER A 426 -17.20 -0.50 -21.01
CA SER A 426 -16.45 -1.33 -21.95
C SER A 426 -16.05 -2.66 -21.31
N SER A 427 -16.11 -3.72 -22.08
CA SER A 427 -15.75 -5.07 -21.65
C SER A 427 -14.99 -5.80 -22.75
N TYR A 428 -14.27 -6.83 -22.37
CA TYR A 428 -13.64 -7.77 -23.28
C TYR A 428 -13.88 -9.21 -22.83
N PHE A 429 -13.50 -10.19 -23.67
CA PHE A 429 -13.70 -11.60 -23.36
C PHE A 429 -12.36 -12.27 -23.07
N ALA A 430 -12.27 -12.90 -21.91
CA ALA A 430 -11.16 -13.77 -21.57
C ALA A 430 -11.32 -15.10 -22.30
N VAL A 431 -10.27 -15.55 -22.99
CA VAL A 431 -10.29 -16.78 -23.80
C VAL A 431 -9.07 -17.66 -23.51
N ALA A 432 -9.23 -18.96 -23.67
CA ALA A 432 -8.16 -19.94 -23.72
C ALA A 432 -7.89 -20.28 -25.19
N VAL A 433 -6.64 -20.11 -25.63
CA VAL A 433 -6.23 -20.32 -27.04
C VAL A 433 -5.19 -21.43 -27.13
N ALA A 434 -5.38 -22.33 -28.07
CA ALA A 434 -4.41 -23.36 -28.43
C ALA A 434 -4.09 -23.36 -29.93
N LYS A 435 -3.03 -24.04 -30.34
CA LYS A 435 -2.76 -24.28 -31.76
C LYS A 435 -3.79 -25.23 -32.30
N LYS A 436 -4.34 -24.92 -33.48
CA LYS A 436 -5.33 -25.75 -34.17
C LYS A 436 -4.77 -27.14 -34.43
N GLY A 437 -5.59 -28.14 -34.17
CA GLY A 437 -5.18 -29.54 -34.35
C GLY A 437 -4.29 -30.09 -33.26
N SER A 438 -4.11 -29.36 -32.15
CA SER A 438 -3.37 -29.84 -30.95
C SER A 438 -4.11 -30.99 -30.25
N GLY A 439 -5.41 -31.13 -30.45
CA GLY A 439 -6.27 -32.10 -29.76
C GLY A 439 -6.57 -31.67 -28.31
N LEU A 440 -6.22 -30.42 -27.91
CA LEU A 440 -6.52 -29.89 -26.60
C LEU A 440 -7.97 -29.44 -26.52
N THR A 441 -8.54 -29.62 -25.34
CA THR A 441 -9.83 -29.07 -24.93
C THR A 441 -9.70 -28.52 -23.53
N TRP A 442 -10.65 -27.72 -23.04
CA TRP A 442 -10.67 -27.23 -21.67
C TRP A 442 -10.51 -28.36 -20.63
N THR A 443 -11.17 -29.48 -20.86
CA THR A 443 -11.19 -30.65 -19.97
C THR A 443 -9.90 -31.49 -20.01
N THR A 444 -8.98 -31.25 -20.95
CA THR A 444 -7.72 -31.99 -21.10
C THR A 444 -6.48 -31.16 -20.79
N LEU A 445 -6.65 -29.99 -20.14
CA LEU A 445 -5.55 -29.08 -19.80
C LEU A 445 -4.66 -29.57 -18.68
N GLN A 446 -5.14 -30.49 -17.84
CA GLN A 446 -4.33 -31.00 -16.74
C GLN A 446 -3.01 -31.65 -17.23
N GLY A 447 -1.90 -31.29 -16.58
CA GLY A 447 -0.55 -31.74 -16.94
C GLY A 447 0.07 -31.03 -18.15
N LYS A 448 -0.64 -30.09 -18.78
CA LYS A 448 -0.13 -29.30 -19.91
C LYS A 448 0.71 -28.11 -19.45
N ARG A 449 1.35 -27.43 -20.41
CA ARG A 449 2.12 -26.22 -20.19
C ARG A 449 1.27 -24.99 -20.47
N SER A 450 1.33 -23.99 -19.63
CA SER A 450 0.44 -22.82 -19.71
C SER A 450 1.19 -21.49 -19.89
N CYS A 451 0.59 -20.58 -20.64
CA CYS A 451 1.08 -19.24 -20.88
C CYS A 451 0.07 -18.22 -20.34
N HIS A 452 0.52 -17.38 -19.44
CA HIS A 452 -0.31 -16.41 -18.72
C HIS A 452 0.19 -14.99 -18.93
N THR A 453 -0.70 -14.00 -18.90
CA THR A 453 -0.34 -12.59 -19.07
C THR A 453 0.45 -12.05 -17.87
N GLY A 454 0.31 -12.65 -16.71
CA GLY A 454 0.97 -12.33 -15.45
C GLY A 454 0.11 -12.74 -14.26
N LEU A 455 0.75 -12.95 -13.12
CA LEU A 455 0.10 -13.27 -11.86
C LEU A 455 -0.89 -12.16 -11.48
N GLY A 456 -2.08 -12.54 -11.04
CA GLY A 456 -3.13 -11.61 -10.60
C GLY A 456 -3.88 -10.87 -11.72
N ARG A 457 -3.49 -11.04 -12.99
CA ARG A 457 -4.17 -10.39 -14.11
C ARG A 457 -5.46 -11.13 -14.51
N THR A 458 -6.47 -10.35 -14.92
CA THR A 458 -7.82 -10.85 -15.16
C THR A 458 -7.91 -12.04 -16.11
N ALA A 459 -7.66 -11.84 -17.40
CA ALA A 459 -7.84 -12.87 -18.42
C ALA A 459 -6.76 -13.94 -18.37
N GLY A 460 -5.54 -13.55 -17.98
CA GLY A 460 -4.40 -14.45 -17.99
C GLY A 460 -4.26 -15.31 -16.73
N TRP A 461 -4.84 -14.91 -15.63
CA TRP A 461 -4.68 -15.63 -14.36
C TRP A 461 -5.99 -15.79 -13.59
N ASN A 462 -6.63 -14.69 -13.18
CA ASN A 462 -7.74 -14.73 -12.22
C ASN A 462 -8.92 -15.54 -12.72
N ILE A 463 -9.33 -15.34 -13.98
CA ILE A 463 -10.45 -16.06 -14.58
C ILE A 463 -10.12 -17.55 -14.80
N PRO A 464 -9.04 -17.92 -15.51
CA PRO A 464 -8.74 -19.34 -15.71
C PRO A 464 -8.47 -20.09 -14.41
N MET A 465 -7.72 -19.50 -13.46
CA MET A 465 -7.45 -20.17 -12.19
C MET A 465 -8.70 -20.26 -11.29
N GLY A 466 -9.55 -19.23 -11.32
CA GLY A 466 -10.86 -19.26 -10.63
C GLY A 466 -11.78 -20.36 -11.13
N LEU A 467 -11.85 -20.59 -12.44
CA LEU A 467 -12.60 -21.66 -13.05
C LEU A 467 -12.02 -23.05 -12.71
N ILE A 468 -10.70 -23.19 -12.82
CA ILE A 468 -10.00 -24.43 -12.47
C ILE A 468 -10.21 -24.75 -10.97
N HIS A 469 -10.08 -23.77 -10.06
CA HIS A 469 -10.36 -23.96 -8.64
C HIS A 469 -11.84 -24.34 -8.41
N LYS A 470 -12.77 -23.71 -9.11
CA LYS A 470 -14.20 -24.04 -9.00
C LYS A 470 -14.48 -25.50 -9.36
N GLU A 471 -13.79 -26.04 -10.38
CA GLU A 471 -13.94 -27.42 -10.85
C GLU A 471 -13.19 -28.44 -9.98
N THR A 472 -11.94 -28.13 -9.61
CA THR A 472 -11.03 -29.08 -8.94
C THR A 472 -11.06 -28.99 -7.42
N LYS A 473 -11.49 -27.85 -6.86
CA LYS A 473 -11.37 -27.50 -5.43
C LYS A 473 -9.93 -27.59 -4.90
N ASN A 474 -8.94 -27.57 -5.79
CA ASN A 474 -7.52 -27.60 -5.44
C ASN A 474 -6.88 -26.22 -5.69
N CYS A 475 -6.13 -25.75 -4.71
CA CYS A 475 -5.37 -24.49 -4.78
C CYS A 475 -3.94 -24.67 -5.27
N ASP A 476 -3.47 -25.88 -5.41
CA ASP A 476 -2.14 -26.14 -5.97
C ASP A 476 -2.22 -26.23 -7.50
N PHE A 477 -2.13 -25.07 -8.14
CA PHE A 477 -2.13 -24.98 -9.59
C PHE A 477 -0.89 -25.59 -10.25
N THR A 478 0.18 -25.86 -9.48
CA THR A 478 1.38 -26.56 -9.98
C THR A 478 1.13 -28.05 -10.16
N GLU A 479 0.14 -28.62 -9.47
CA GLU A 479 -0.35 -29.97 -9.72
C GLU A 479 -1.26 -30.05 -10.94
N TYR A 480 -1.92 -28.93 -11.31
CA TYR A 480 -2.79 -28.89 -12.47
C TYR A 480 -2.00 -28.68 -13.76
N PHE A 481 -1.12 -27.69 -13.82
CA PHE A 481 -0.21 -27.46 -14.95
C PHE A 481 1.18 -27.99 -14.63
N SER A 482 1.80 -28.70 -15.59
CA SER A 482 3.15 -29.25 -15.38
C SER A 482 4.22 -28.15 -15.26
N LYS A 483 4.11 -27.12 -16.08
CA LYS A 483 4.99 -25.94 -16.15
C LYS A 483 4.24 -24.79 -16.80
N GLY A 484 4.76 -23.57 -16.67
CA GLY A 484 4.19 -22.42 -17.35
C GLY A 484 5.12 -21.20 -17.38
N CYS A 485 4.61 -20.14 -18.01
CA CYS A 485 5.13 -18.81 -17.81
C CYS A 485 3.97 -17.92 -17.33
N ALA A 486 4.07 -17.50 -16.07
CA ALA A 486 3.18 -16.52 -15.44
C ALA A 486 4.04 -15.46 -14.78
N PRO A 487 4.43 -14.39 -15.49
CA PRO A 487 5.26 -13.32 -14.96
C PRO A 487 4.70 -12.75 -13.65
N GLY A 488 5.58 -12.55 -12.67
CA GLY A 488 5.19 -12.14 -11.32
C GLY A 488 5.30 -13.23 -10.26
N PHE A 489 5.53 -14.48 -10.67
CA PHE A 489 5.93 -15.54 -9.75
C PHE A 489 7.44 -15.47 -9.42
N GLU A 490 7.85 -16.17 -8.36
CA GLU A 490 9.27 -16.36 -8.06
C GLU A 490 9.96 -17.16 -9.16
N VAL A 491 11.19 -16.80 -9.51
CA VAL A 491 11.96 -17.38 -10.63
C VAL A 491 12.07 -18.90 -10.55
N ASN A 492 12.11 -19.45 -9.36
CA ASN A 492 12.19 -20.91 -9.13
C ASN A 492 10.84 -21.63 -9.21
N SER A 493 9.73 -20.91 -9.37
CA SER A 493 8.40 -21.51 -9.51
C SER A 493 8.27 -22.30 -10.82
N PRO A 494 7.50 -23.40 -10.85
CA PRO A 494 7.11 -24.07 -12.09
C PRO A 494 6.45 -23.11 -13.10
N PHE A 495 5.75 -22.06 -12.64
CA PHE A 495 5.15 -21.01 -13.46
C PHE A 495 6.15 -19.98 -14.02
N CYS A 496 7.42 -20.05 -13.67
CA CYS A 496 8.51 -19.30 -14.29
C CYS A 496 9.41 -20.17 -15.19
N ALA A 497 9.21 -21.48 -15.17
CA ALA A 497 10.08 -22.44 -15.88
C ALA A 497 10.12 -22.20 -17.39
N GLN A 498 9.02 -21.71 -17.99
CA GLN A 498 8.88 -21.46 -19.42
C GLN A 498 9.06 -19.98 -19.80
N CYS A 499 9.24 -19.08 -18.84
CA CYS A 499 9.54 -17.68 -19.11
C CYS A 499 10.94 -17.51 -19.71
N LYS A 500 11.12 -16.51 -20.57
CA LYS A 500 12.27 -16.35 -21.46
C LYS A 500 13.21 -15.22 -21.03
N GLY A 501 12.76 -14.30 -20.19
CA GLY A 501 13.49 -13.08 -19.87
C GLY A 501 13.47 -12.09 -21.04
N SER A 502 14.45 -11.19 -21.09
CA SER A 502 14.52 -10.18 -22.16
C SER A 502 14.98 -10.74 -23.51
N GLY A 503 15.48 -11.97 -23.55
CA GLY A 503 16.03 -12.61 -24.76
C GLY A 503 17.39 -12.05 -25.20
N GLN A 504 18.01 -11.20 -24.41
CA GLN A 504 19.38 -10.70 -24.66
C GLN A 504 20.41 -11.73 -24.24
N SER A 505 21.53 -11.78 -24.97
CA SER A 505 22.61 -12.74 -24.71
C SER A 505 23.39 -12.47 -23.42
N VAL A 506 23.33 -11.24 -22.90
CA VAL A 506 23.96 -10.81 -21.64
C VAL A 506 22.90 -10.14 -20.78
N GLY A 507 22.72 -10.60 -19.54
CA GLY A 507 21.75 -10.04 -18.59
C GLY A 507 20.28 -10.37 -18.90
N GLY A 508 20.00 -11.20 -19.92
CA GLY A 508 18.62 -11.56 -20.30
C GLY A 508 17.86 -12.30 -19.23
N ASP A 509 18.55 -13.09 -18.42
CA ASP A 509 17.96 -13.86 -17.34
C ASP A 509 17.50 -13.00 -16.14
N GLU A 510 18.04 -11.79 -15.99
CA GLU A 510 17.61 -10.87 -14.92
C GLU A 510 16.17 -10.40 -15.08
N ALA A 511 15.65 -10.40 -16.31
CA ALA A 511 14.26 -10.05 -16.62
C ALA A 511 13.31 -11.27 -16.54
N LYS A 512 13.85 -12.49 -16.31
CA LYS A 512 13.04 -13.71 -16.35
C LYS A 512 11.94 -13.69 -15.31
N CYS A 513 10.72 -13.89 -15.79
CA CYS A 513 9.51 -13.93 -14.98
C CYS A 513 9.14 -12.61 -14.28
N LYS A 514 9.75 -11.46 -14.65
CA LYS A 514 9.31 -10.17 -14.16
C LYS A 514 7.91 -9.83 -14.66
N ALA A 515 7.09 -9.20 -13.82
CA ALA A 515 5.77 -8.70 -14.19
C ALA A 515 5.87 -7.36 -14.94
N SER A 516 6.64 -7.31 -16.01
CA SER A 516 6.84 -6.15 -16.87
C SER A 516 7.21 -6.56 -18.31
N SER A 517 7.19 -5.59 -19.23
CA SER A 517 7.56 -5.79 -20.64
C SER A 517 9.03 -6.20 -20.87
N GLU A 518 9.85 -6.21 -19.83
CA GLU A 518 11.22 -6.76 -19.87
C GLU A 518 11.21 -8.29 -20.05
N GLU A 519 10.19 -8.98 -19.52
CA GLU A 519 9.94 -10.39 -19.81
C GLU A 519 9.19 -10.50 -21.16
N GLN A 520 9.75 -11.21 -22.14
CA GLN A 520 9.17 -11.32 -23.48
C GLN A 520 7.78 -11.95 -23.50
N TYR A 521 7.47 -12.78 -22.51
CA TYR A 521 6.20 -13.47 -22.41
C TYR A 521 5.18 -12.76 -21.50
N TYR A 522 5.51 -11.56 -21.02
CA TYR A 522 4.59 -10.74 -20.22
C TYR A 522 3.46 -10.12 -21.06
N GLY A 523 2.32 -9.94 -20.43
CA GLY A 523 1.15 -9.31 -21.04
C GLY A 523 0.46 -10.17 -22.09
N TYR A 524 -0.52 -9.59 -22.78
CA TYR A 524 -1.32 -10.33 -23.77
C TYR A 524 -0.49 -10.86 -24.92
N THR A 525 0.25 -9.98 -25.56
CA THR A 525 1.09 -10.31 -26.73
C THR A 525 2.19 -11.30 -26.33
N GLY A 526 2.76 -11.13 -25.12
CA GLY A 526 3.78 -12.02 -24.58
C GLY A 526 3.25 -13.42 -24.29
N ALA A 527 2.10 -13.55 -23.68
CA ALA A 527 1.47 -14.85 -23.43
C ALA A 527 1.11 -15.57 -24.75
N PHE A 528 0.66 -14.83 -25.76
CA PHE A 528 0.45 -15.39 -27.09
C PHE A 528 1.76 -15.84 -27.75
N ARG A 529 2.81 -15.05 -27.62
CA ARG A 529 4.15 -15.42 -28.09
C ARG A 529 4.69 -16.69 -27.44
N CYS A 530 4.46 -16.86 -26.14
CA CYS A 530 4.80 -18.09 -25.40
C CYS A 530 4.14 -19.33 -26.03
N LEU A 531 2.87 -19.24 -26.44
CA LEU A 531 2.15 -20.29 -27.15
C LEU A 531 2.75 -20.52 -28.56
N VAL A 532 2.98 -19.46 -29.31
CA VAL A 532 3.52 -19.52 -30.69
C VAL A 532 4.88 -20.18 -30.73
N GLU A 533 5.79 -19.75 -29.84
CA GLU A 533 7.15 -20.27 -29.72
C GLU A 533 7.21 -21.69 -29.10
N GLY A 534 6.05 -22.25 -28.68
CA GLY A 534 5.94 -23.61 -28.15
C GLY A 534 6.43 -23.78 -26.73
N ALA A 535 6.61 -22.69 -25.97
CA ALA A 535 6.92 -22.73 -24.55
C ALA A 535 5.72 -23.23 -23.73
N GLY A 536 4.49 -22.94 -24.18
CA GLY A 536 3.26 -23.46 -23.60
C GLY A 536 2.34 -24.10 -24.65
N ASP A 537 1.36 -24.85 -24.19
CA ASP A 537 0.37 -25.57 -25.01
C ASP A 537 -0.96 -24.81 -25.08
N VAL A 538 -1.24 -23.95 -24.11
CA VAL A 538 -2.42 -23.07 -24.02
C VAL A 538 -2.00 -21.68 -23.58
N ALA A 539 -2.62 -20.64 -24.14
CA ALA A 539 -2.47 -19.24 -23.69
C ALA A 539 -3.80 -18.69 -23.20
N PHE A 540 -3.78 -18.03 -22.06
CA PHE A 540 -4.91 -17.33 -21.47
C PHE A 540 -4.76 -15.82 -21.74
N ILE A 541 -5.60 -15.30 -22.64
CA ILE A 541 -5.50 -13.95 -23.19
C ILE A 541 -6.89 -13.35 -23.44
N LYS A 542 -6.94 -12.12 -23.98
CA LYS A 542 -8.20 -11.54 -24.44
C LYS A 542 -8.46 -11.85 -25.92
N HIS A 543 -9.72 -11.88 -26.29
CA HIS A 543 -10.22 -12.30 -27.63
C HIS A 543 -9.60 -11.54 -28.79
N THR A 544 -9.16 -10.31 -28.64
CA THR A 544 -8.60 -9.47 -29.71
C THR A 544 -7.17 -9.83 -30.09
N ILE A 545 -6.44 -10.54 -29.22
CA ILE A 545 -4.97 -10.68 -29.34
C ILE A 545 -4.55 -11.51 -30.55
N VAL A 546 -5.27 -12.61 -30.84
CA VAL A 546 -4.92 -13.43 -32.01
C VAL A 546 -5.11 -12.64 -33.31
N PRO A 547 -6.27 -12.00 -33.60
CA PRO A 547 -6.42 -11.15 -34.79
C PRO A 547 -5.42 -9.99 -34.87
N GLU A 548 -5.12 -9.33 -33.76
CA GLU A 548 -4.17 -8.20 -33.70
C GLU A 548 -2.72 -8.63 -33.98
N SER A 549 -2.41 -9.91 -33.76
CA SER A 549 -1.06 -10.44 -33.86
C SER A 549 -0.77 -11.24 -35.14
N THR A 550 -1.78 -11.59 -35.91
CA THR A 550 -1.71 -12.50 -37.07
C THR A 550 -2.19 -11.83 -38.34
N ASP A 551 -2.26 -12.56 -39.44
CA ASP A 551 -2.81 -12.14 -40.75
C ASP A 551 -2.14 -10.89 -41.32
N GLY A 552 -0.82 -10.72 -41.01
CA GLY A 552 0.00 -9.60 -41.48
C GLY A 552 -0.09 -8.33 -40.62
N SER A 553 -0.93 -8.32 -39.57
CA SER A 553 -1.13 -7.16 -38.71
C SER A 553 -0.18 -7.12 -37.48
N GLY A 554 0.54 -8.22 -37.25
CA GLY A 554 1.25 -8.47 -35.99
C GLY A 554 2.74 -8.05 -35.94
N PRO A 555 3.39 -8.29 -34.83
CA PRO A 555 4.82 -8.07 -34.68
C PRO A 555 5.65 -9.02 -35.57
N VAL A 556 6.93 -8.69 -35.75
CA VAL A 556 7.85 -9.43 -36.63
C VAL A 556 7.86 -10.94 -36.40
N TRP A 557 7.80 -11.39 -35.14
CA TRP A 557 7.79 -12.82 -34.78
C TRP A 557 6.49 -13.56 -35.16
N ALA A 558 5.43 -12.81 -35.51
CA ALA A 558 4.11 -13.35 -35.83
C ALA A 558 3.68 -13.10 -37.28
N GLN A 559 4.52 -12.46 -38.12
CA GLN A 559 4.15 -12.01 -39.51
C GLN A 559 3.68 -13.13 -40.43
N ASN A 560 4.11 -14.37 -40.24
CA ASN A 560 3.76 -15.51 -41.06
C ASN A 560 2.63 -16.38 -40.48
N LEU A 561 2.00 -15.92 -39.41
CA LEU A 561 0.93 -16.67 -38.74
C LEU A 561 -0.44 -16.22 -39.25
N MET A 562 -1.32 -17.19 -39.38
CA MET A 562 -2.72 -16.95 -39.70
C MET A 562 -3.56 -17.13 -38.45
N SER A 563 -4.58 -16.31 -38.24
CA SER A 563 -5.56 -16.48 -37.16
C SER A 563 -6.21 -17.87 -37.16
N SER A 564 -6.35 -18.45 -38.35
CA SER A 564 -6.87 -19.81 -38.57
C SER A 564 -5.96 -20.94 -38.07
N ASP A 565 -4.70 -20.64 -37.68
CA ASP A 565 -3.78 -21.62 -37.11
C ASP A 565 -4.06 -21.87 -35.60
N PHE A 566 -5.02 -21.14 -35.04
CA PHE A 566 -5.39 -21.17 -33.62
C PHE A 566 -6.88 -21.46 -33.44
N GLU A 567 -7.23 -21.98 -32.29
CA GLU A 567 -8.60 -22.27 -31.88
C GLU A 567 -8.85 -21.89 -30.41
N LEU A 568 -10.09 -21.58 -30.06
CA LEU A 568 -10.56 -21.35 -28.72
C LEU A 568 -10.93 -22.67 -28.06
N LEU A 569 -10.58 -22.80 -26.76
CA LEU A 569 -11.01 -23.90 -25.91
C LEU A 569 -12.23 -23.46 -25.11
N CYS A 570 -13.39 -24.04 -25.39
CA CYS A 570 -14.65 -23.71 -24.71
C CYS A 570 -14.82 -24.50 -23.41
N GLN A 571 -15.49 -23.93 -22.43
CA GLN A 571 -15.71 -24.57 -21.13
C GLN A 571 -16.50 -25.88 -21.21
N ASP A 572 -17.31 -26.05 -22.25
CA ASP A 572 -18.08 -27.28 -22.53
C ASP A 572 -17.20 -28.43 -23.09
N GLY A 573 -15.91 -28.21 -23.27
CA GLY A 573 -14.96 -29.20 -23.82
C GLY A 573 -14.89 -29.21 -25.36
N THR A 574 -15.61 -28.32 -26.06
CA THR A 574 -15.51 -28.13 -27.51
C THR A 574 -14.41 -27.15 -27.89
N THR A 575 -14.07 -27.06 -29.16
CA THR A 575 -13.18 -26.03 -29.71
C THR A 575 -13.91 -25.21 -30.78
N GLN A 576 -13.58 -23.94 -30.89
CA GLN A 576 -14.17 -23.01 -31.86
C GLN A 576 -13.10 -22.16 -32.54
N PRO A 577 -13.37 -21.66 -33.78
CA PRO A 577 -12.51 -20.64 -34.38
C PRO A 577 -12.37 -19.40 -33.47
N VAL A 578 -11.23 -18.69 -33.55
CA VAL A 578 -10.94 -17.50 -32.71
C VAL A 578 -11.97 -16.37 -32.91
N THR A 579 -12.70 -16.35 -34.00
CA THR A 579 -13.77 -15.39 -34.26
C THR A 579 -15.07 -15.66 -33.48
N ASN A 580 -15.26 -16.85 -32.94
CA ASN A 580 -16.48 -17.26 -32.22
C ASN A 580 -16.39 -17.04 -30.72
N PHE A 581 -15.63 -16.03 -30.29
CA PHE A 581 -15.41 -15.72 -28.90
C PHE A 581 -16.68 -15.34 -28.11
N LEU A 582 -17.73 -14.87 -28.77
CA LEU A 582 -19.02 -14.57 -28.14
C LEU A 582 -19.66 -15.82 -27.51
N ASP A 583 -19.53 -16.97 -28.19
CA ASP A 583 -20.09 -18.24 -27.75
C ASP A 583 -19.06 -19.14 -27.05
N CYS A 584 -17.76 -18.82 -27.19
CA CYS A 584 -16.66 -19.62 -26.69
C CYS A 584 -15.63 -18.70 -25.95
N HIS A 585 -15.92 -18.39 -24.73
CA HIS A 585 -15.05 -17.60 -23.85
C HIS A 585 -15.08 -18.13 -22.40
N LEU A 586 -14.13 -17.70 -21.60
CA LEU A 586 -14.08 -18.05 -20.18
C LEU A 586 -14.93 -17.09 -19.34
N ALA A 587 -14.89 -15.80 -19.62
CA ALA A 587 -15.72 -14.78 -18.99
C ALA A 587 -15.75 -13.50 -19.83
N LYS A 588 -16.85 -12.73 -19.72
CA LYS A 588 -16.91 -11.31 -20.09
C LYS A 588 -16.40 -10.49 -18.90
N VAL A 589 -15.41 -9.64 -19.12
CA VAL A 589 -14.69 -8.97 -18.04
C VAL A 589 -14.61 -7.45 -18.26
N PRO A 590 -14.49 -6.62 -17.22
CA PRO A 590 -14.33 -5.18 -17.35
C PRO A 590 -13.08 -4.81 -18.14
N ALA A 591 -13.15 -3.71 -18.89
CA ALA A 591 -12.03 -3.15 -19.61
C ALA A 591 -10.95 -2.62 -18.65
N HIS A 592 -9.77 -2.32 -19.18
CA HIS A 592 -8.70 -1.67 -18.42
C HIS A 592 -9.14 -0.29 -17.95
N ALA A 593 -8.68 0.13 -16.79
CA ALA A 593 -9.03 1.41 -16.19
C ALA A 593 -7.80 2.15 -15.66
N VAL A 594 -7.88 3.47 -15.69
CA VAL A 594 -6.93 4.35 -15.01
C VAL A 594 -7.30 4.42 -13.55
N ILE A 595 -6.33 4.13 -12.68
CA ILE A 595 -6.45 4.24 -11.22
C ILE A 595 -5.66 5.42 -10.69
N THR A 596 -6.15 6.03 -9.63
CA THR A 596 -5.49 7.14 -8.92
C THR A 596 -5.96 7.22 -7.47
N ARG A 597 -5.39 8.15 -6.69
CA ARG A 597 -5.88 8.47 -5.35
C ARG A 597 -7.24 9.20 -5.43
N PRO A 598 -8.15 9.00 -4.45
CA PRO A 598 -9.46 9.68 -4.44
C PRO A 598 -9.35 11.21 -4.58
N GLU A 599 -8.40 11.83 -3.90
CA GLU A 599 -8.19 13.28 -3.93
C GLU A 599 -7.66 13.81 -5.28
N SER A 600 -6.99 12.97 -6.07
CA SER A 600 -6.42 13.35 -7.38
C SER A 600 -7.38 13.09 -8.54
N ARG A 601 -8.55 12.49 -8.28
CA ARG A 601 -9.51 12.07 -9.31
C ARG A 601 -9.82 13.18 -10.34
N GLY A 602 -10.24 14.35 -9.85
CA GLY A 602 -10.69 15.45 -10.72
C GLY A 602 -9.58 15.96 -11.64
N GLU A 603 -8.37 16.08 -11.12
CA GLU A 603 -7.19 16.51 -11.88
C GLU A 603 -6.79 15.49 -12.94
N VAL A 604 -6.70 14.21 -12.57
CA VAL A 604 -6.35 13.13 -13.49
C VAL A 604 -7.36 13.02 -14.63
N VAL A 605 -8.67 13.05 -14.33
CA VAL A 605 -9.74 13.01 -15.34
C VAL A 605 -9.62 14.21 -16.29
N SER A 606 -9.49 15.42 -15.75
CA SER A 606 -9.41 16.65 -16.56
C SER A 606 -8.22 16.61 -17.53
N ILE A 607 -7.05 16.25 -17.05
CA ILE A 607 -5.84 16.18 -17.89
C ILE A 607 -5.96 15.06 -18.94
N LEU A 608 -6.45 13.88 -18.58
CA LEU A 608 -6.60 12.78 -19.55
C LEU A 608 -7.61 13.10 -20.65
N LEU A 609 -8.70 13.80 -20.34
CA LEU A 609 -9.66 14.27 -21.36
C LEU A 609 -9.02 15.30 -22.29
N GLU A 610 -8.24 16.23 -21.76
CA GLU A 610 -7.44 17.20 -22.55
C GLU A 610 -6.45 16.48 -23.47
N GLN A 611 -5.68 15.55 -22.92
CA GLN A 611 -4.68 14.80 -23.67
C GLN A 611 -5.30 13.90 -24.77
N GLN A 612 -6.44 13.27 -24.48
CA GLN A 612 -7.18 12.49 -25.46
C GLN A 612 -7.74 13.35 -26.59
N ALA A 613 -8.20 14.56 -26.31
CA ALA A 613 -8.68 15.49 -27.34
C ALA A 613 -7.54 15.89 -28.30
N ARG A 614 -6.30 15.91 -27.83
CA ARG A 614 -5.11 16.17 -28.67
C ARG A 614 -4.60 14.91 -29.35
N PHE A 615 -4.38 13.82 -28.62
CA PHE A 615 -3.58 12.66 -29.00
C PHE A 615 -4.35 11.33 -29.05
N GLY A 616 -5.66 11.34 -28.83
CA GLY A 616 -6.51 10.15 -28.94
C GLY A 616 -6.75 9.73 -30.40
N SER A 617 -7.53 8.67 -30.61
CA SER A 617 -7.82 8.12 -31.95
C SER A 617 -8.44 9.12 -32.93
N SER A 618 -9.12 10.16 -32.43
CA SER A 618 -9.68 11.28 -33.20
C SER A 618 -9.07 12.61 -32.78
N GLY A 619 -7.86 12.58 -32.26
CA GLY A 619 -7.18 13.76 -31.73
C GLY A 619 -6.80 14.77 -32.78
N SER A 620 -6.67 16.03 -32.37
CA SER A 620 -6.33 17.17 -33.25
C SER A 620 -4.84 17.27 -33.59
N ASP A 621 -3.99 16.51 -32.90
CA ASP A 621 -2.53 16.60 -32.99
C ASP A 621 -1.94 15.21 -33.25
N SER A 622 -1.26 15.04 -34.37
CA SER A 622 -0.67 13.77 -34.81
C SER A 622 0.81 13.59 -34.38
N SER A 623 1.36 14.52 -33.60
CA SER A 623 2.75 14.44 -33.14
C SER A 623 2.99 13.31 -32.16
N PHE A 624 1.94 12.86 -31.46
CA PHE A 624 1.93 11.71 -30.56
C PHE A 624 0.59 10.96 -30.68
N ASN A 625 0.58 9.67 -30.44
CA ASN A 625 -0.63 8.85 -30.44
C ASN A 625 -0.73 8.01 -29.16
N MET A 626 -1.71 8.30 -28.32
CA MET A 626 -1.88 7.62 -27.03
C MET A 626 -2.10 6.10 -27.18
N PHE A 627 -2.84 5.69 -28.22
CA PHE A 627 -3.34 4.31 -28.39
C PHE A 627 -2.68 3.54 -29.54
N GLN A 628 -1.58 4.05 -30.11
CA GLN A 628 -0.87 3.37 -31.19
C GLN A 628 0.40 2.67 -30.70
N PRO A 629 0.84 1.59 -31.37
CA PRO A 629 2.00 0.80 -30.97
C PRO A 629 3.35 1.36 -31.45
N ASP A 630 3.50 2.67 -31.57
CA ASP A 630 4.69 3.32 -32.16
C ASP A 630 6.00 2.96 -31.44
N TYR A 631 5.93 2.64 -30.16
CA TYR A 631 7.08 2.30 -29.31
C TYR A 631 7.04 0.82 -28.84
N GLY A 632 6.00 0.08 -29.17
CA GLY A 632 5.74 -1.29 -28.75
C GLY A 632 4.27 -1.55 -28.53
N LYS A 633 3.87 -2.82 -28.45
CA LYS A 633 2.48 -3.23 -28.33
C LYS A 633 1.91 -3.02 -26.93
N ASN A 634 0.70 -2.43 -26.86
CA ASN A 634 -0.08 -2.25 -25.63
C ASN A 634 0.67 -1.51 -24.51
N LEU A 635 1.44 -0.49 -24.85
CA LEU A 635 2.19 0.35 -23.91
C LEU A 635 1.33 1.52 -23.41
N LEU A 636 1.32 1.78 -22.11
CA LEU A 636 0.52 2.77 -21.38
C LEU A 636 -0.99 2.47 -21.45
N PHE A 637 -1.52 2.26 -22.64
CA PHE A 637 -2.90 1.87 -22.94
C PHE A 637 -2.90 0.72 -23.95
N LYS A 638 -4.02 0.03 -24.09
CA LYS A 638 -4.16 -1.04 -25.10
C LYS A 638 -4.29 -0.44 -26.50
N ASP A 639 -3.63 -1.04 -27.49
CA ASP A 639 -3.68 -0.60 -28.90
C ASP A 639 -5.11 -0.65 -29.47
N SER A 640 -5.98 -1.53 -28.93
CA SER A 640 -7.40 -1.61 -29.28
C SER A 640 -8.25 -0.45 -28.75
N THR A 641 -7.73 0.37 -27.87
CA THR A 641 -8.45 1.50 -27.26
C THR A 641 -8.84 2.53 -28.31
N LYS A 642 -10.10 2.93 -28.30
CA LYS A 642 -10.66 3.97 -29.18
C LYS A 642 -10.80 5.31 -28.47
N CYS A 643 -11.12 5.27 -27.17
CA CYS A 643 -11.18 6.43 -26.29
C CYS A 643 -11.13 6.01 -24.82
N LEU A 644 -10.90 6.98 -23.96
CA LEU A 644 -11.10 6.87 -22.51
C LEU A 644 -12.44 7.52 -22.15
N GLN A 645 -13.22 6.85 -21.31
CA GLN A 645 -14.48 7.37 -20.79
C GLN A 645 -14.40 7.54 -19.27
N GLU A 646 -14.94 8.63 -18.77
CA GLU A 646 -14.96 8.88 -17.33
C GLU A 646 -15.86 7.88 -16.61
N ILE A 647 -15.37 7.31 -15.51
CA ILE A 647 -16.14 6.49 -14.57
C ILE A 647 -16.84 7.42 -13.60
N PRO A 648 -18.17 7.28 -13.35
CA PRO A 648 -18.88 8.12 -12.38
C PRO A 648 -18.21 8.14 -11.00
N SER A 649 -18.18 9.31 -10.34
CA SER A 649 -17.48 9.48 -9.05
C SER A 649 -18.06 8.67 -7.90
N SER A 650 -19.29 8.20 -8.02
CA SER A 650 -19.94 7.31 -7.05
C SER A 650 -19.61 5.83 -7.24
N THR A 651 -18.95 5.47 -8.34
CA THR A 651 -18.63 4.06 -8.68
C THR A 651 -17.43 3.60 -7.84
N THR A 652 -17.64 2.60 -7.00
CA THR A 652 -16.56 1.93 -6.28
C THR A 652 -15.79 0.98 -7.22
N PHE A 653 -14.60 0.51 -6.80
CA PHE A 653 -13.89 -0.49 -7.60
C PHE A 653 -14.67 -1.81 -7.70
N GLN A 654 -15.46 -2.16 -6.66
CA GLN A 654 -16.34 -3.34 -6.67
C GLN A 654 -17.46 -3.19 -7.70
N ASP A 655 -18.09 -2.02 -7.77
CA ASP A 655 -19.13 -1.72 -8.75
C ASP A 655 -18.56 -1.76 -10.18
N PHE A 656 -17.36 -1.20 -10.36
CA PHE A 656 -16.66 -1.21 -11.64
C PHE A 656 -16.36 -2.64 -12.13
N LEU A 657 -15.82 -3.49 -11.24
CA LEU A 657 -15.46 -4.88 -11.57
C LEU A 657 -16.69 -5.78 -11.76
N GLY A 658 -17.78 -5.47 -11.09
CA GLY A 658 -19.03 -6.20 -11.17
C GLY A 658 -19.08 -7.45 -10.28
N LYS A 659 -20.31 -7.86 -9.98
CA LYS A 659 -20.59 -8.92 -8.99
C LYS A 659 -19.95 -10.28 -9.36
N GLU A 660 -20.00 -10.67 -10.62
CA GLU A 660 -19.46 -11.97 -11.07
C GLU A 660 -17.94 -12.02 -10.91
N TYR A 661 -17.26 -10.94 -11.30
CA TYR A 661 -15.83 -10.81 -11.13
C TYR A 661 -15.44 -10.84 -9.64
N MET A 662 -16.17 -10.12 -8.80
CA MET A 662 -15.93 -10.11 -7.36
C MET A 662 -16.09 -11.49 -6.72
N ILE A 663 -17.06 -12.29 -7.17
CA ILE A 663 -17.24 -13.70 -6.74
C ILE A 663 -16.03 -14.56 -7.15
N ALA A 664 -15.55 -14.42 -8.40
CA ALA A 664 -14.37 -15.16 -8.88
C ALA A 664 -13.12 -14.81 -8.06
N MET A 665 -12.91 -13.53 -7.79
CA MET A 665 -11.80 -13.08 -6.95
C MET A 665 -11.90 -13.59 -5.52
N GLN A 666 -13.09 -13.63 -4.96
CA GLN A 666 -13.33 -14.16 -3.61
C GLN A 666 -13.05 -15.67 -3.53
N SER A 667 -13.43 -16.43 -4.58
CA SER A 667 -13.09 -17.85 -4.68
C SER A 667 -11.58 -18.08 -4.73
N LEU A 668 -10.85 -17.29 -5.54
CA LEU A 668 -9.38 -17.38 -5.60
C LEU A 668 -8.69 -17.03 -4.29
N ARG A 669 -9.30 -16.22 -3.44
CA ARG A 669 -8.77 -15.88 -2.11
C ARG A 669 -8.75 -17.05 -1.15
N GLU A 670 -9.56 -18.07 -1.38
CA GLU A 670 -9.45 -19.33 -0.66
C GLU A 670 -8.08 -19.98 -0.92
N CYS A 671 -7.41 -19.57 -2.01
CA CYS A 671 -6.08 -20.05 -2.42
C CYS A 671 -4.99 -19.01 -2.08
N SER A 672 -4.40 -19.09 -0.90
CA SER A 672 -3.38 -18.14 -0.41
C SER A 672 -2.17 -17.95 -1.34
N ASN A 673 -1.84 -18.95 -2.17
CA ASN A 673 -0.67 -18.92 -3.07
C ASN A 673 -0.90 -18.12 -4.37
N SER A 674 -2.13 -17.70 -4.67
CA SER A 674 -2.45 -16.90 -5.87
C SER A 674 -2.60 -15.41 -5.59
N THR A 675 -2.48 -14.99 -4.33
CA THR A 675 -2.61 -13.59 -3.91
C THR A 675 -1.25 -12.90 -3.95
N SER A 676 -1.15 -11.74 -4.60
CA SER A 676 0.09 -10.95 -4.61
C SER A 676 0.47 -10.46 -3.20
N ASP A 677 1.74 -10.26 -2.97
CA ASP A 677 2.21 -9.72 -1.68
C ASP A 677 1.69 -8.31 -1.41
N LEU A 678 1.51 -7.51 -2.46
CA LEU A 678 0.89 -6.18 -2.34
C LEU A 678 -0.56 -6.30 -1.86
N GLU A 679 -1.34 -7.21 -2.42
CA GLU A 679 -2.72 -7.44 -1.97
C GLU A 679 -2.75 -7.91 -0.51
N LYS A 680 -1.88 -8.86 -0.14
CA LYS A 680 -1.75 -9.31 1.25
C LYS A 680 -1.43 -8.15 2.20
N ALA A 681 -0.53 -7.25 1.80
CA ALA A 681 -0.17 -6.08 2.60
C ALA A 681 -1.34 -5.10 2.73
N CYS A 682 -2.05 -4.80 1.63
CA CYS A 682 -3.20 -3.88 1.63
C CYS A 682 -4.45 -4.45 2.33
N THR A 683 -4.60 -5.77 2.42
CA THR A 683 -5.73 -6.43 3.08
C THR A 683 -5.40 -6.94 4.48
N PHE A 684 -4.19 -6.70 4.95
CA PHE A 684 -3.73 -7.18 6.25
C PHE A 684 -4.65 -6.73 7.40
N HIS A 685 -5.12 -5.48 7.36
CA HIS A 685 -6.04 -4.98 8.35
C HIS A 685 -7.27 -4.32 7.72
N SER A 686 -8.39 -4.41 8.42
CA SER A 686 -9.70 -3.91 7.96
C SER A 686 -9.90 -2.40 8.20
N CYS A 687 -8.87 -1.66 8.68
CA CYS A 687 -8.99 -0.25 9.06
C CYS A 687 -9.49 0.66 7.93
N GLN A 688 -9.20 0.29 6.68
CA GLN A 688 -9.53 1.08 5.50
C GLN A 688 -10.75 0.55 4.74
N GLN A 689 -11.28 -0.60 5.14
CA GLN A 689 -12.51 -1.12 4.55
C GLN A 689 -13.67 -0.30 5.13
N LYS A 690 -14.36 0.45 4.28
CA LYS A 690 -15.67 1.00 4.63
C LYS A 690 -16.62 -0.18 4.81
N GLU A 691 -17.19 -0.30 6.00
CA GLU A 691 -18.30 -1.22 6.26
C GLU A 691 -19.50 -0.85 5.40
#